data_98b628f266786f898a47d9e948262805
#
_entry.id   98b628f266786f898a47d9e948262805
#
_cell.length_a   1.000
_cell.length_b   1.000
_cell.length_c   1.000
_cell.angle_alpha   90.00
_cell.angle_beta   90.00
_cell.angle_gamma   90.00
#
_symmetry.space_group_name_H-M   'P 1'
#
loop_
_entity.id
_entity.type
_entity.pdbx_description
1 polymer ?
#
loop_
_entity_poly.entity_id
_entity_poly.type
_entity_poly.pdbx_seq_one_letter_code
_entity_poly.pdbx_strand_id
1 'polypeptide(L)'
;MEFDYLGIQTLYDRYLIVDRTNTGDEERRIETPQLFWMRVAMGLFHNEVDNKEERVVSLYNLYKNRRFCSSTPTLFNSGTPHSQLSSCYLYWVDDSIEGIMERGITENAYLSKWAGGLGGSWTSVRGMGGHIRGTNGRSQGVIPFLKLHNDLLVAVNQGGKRRGSGCAYLETWHNDIGEFLELRKNTGDDRRRTHDMNTANWVPDLFMKRMEAREDWTLFCSSDAPDLHETYGRDFDERYLAYEAKAERGEMSGEKIPAIDLWKRMLQMIFETGHPWITFKDACNVRSPQDHAGVIHSSNLCTEITLNTGSDETAVCNLGSVVLDNHLTESGELDLAKLRETIRIAVRALDNVIDINFYPTQPARNANLRHRPIGLGVMGLQNALYQKGVPFASEAAVEFNDEFMEAIAYFAYEASSDLAREKGRYESYEGSKWDRGLLPPDTVDLLEQERGQAVDVPRGGRMDWEPIRQKIASQGMRNSNVLAIAPTATISNIMGTSPCIEPLYKNLYVKSNLSGDFIVLNRHLVNALKGRGLWNEDVMNKLKYLDGDLHDIAEVPNELKQLYATAFDVDPMLMIAAAARRQKWIDQSQSVNLFLAKPDMKRLSHMYRAAWRSGLKTTYYLRTLGASNIEKATIAVKKQGVELPEKEHTAEERLACSIEAMRNGEECEACQ
;
A
#
# COMPACT_ATOMS: atom_id res chain seq x y z
N MET A 1 -12.21 24.31 -12.55
CA MET A 1 -11.95 22.95 -12.02
C MET A 1 -13.14 22.09 -12.42
N GLU A 2 -12.94 21.16 -13.31
CA GLU A 2 -14.01 20.27 -13.78
C GLU A 2 -13.88 18.94 -13.01
N PHE A 3 -14.85 18.64 -12.16
CA PHE A 3 -14.96 17.32 -11.53
C PHE A 3 -15.88 16.43 -12.38
N ASP A 4 -15.64 15.14 -12.38
CA ASP A 4 -16.68 14.19 -12.75
C ASP A 4 -17.67 14.01 -11.59
N TYR A 5 -18.77 13.32 -11.86
CA TYR A 5 -19.82 13.13 -10.85
C TYR A 5 -19.30 12.38 -9.62
N LEU A 6 -18.55 11.29 -9.83
CA LEU A 6 -17.97 10.52 -8.74
C LEU A 6 -17.01 11.36 -7.89
N GLY A 7 -16.15 12.16 -8.54
CA GLY A 7 -15.17 13.00 -7.85
C GLY A 7 -15.82 14.09 -7.01
N ILE A 8 -16.80 14.82 -7.57
CA ILE A 8 -17.48 15.88 -6.81
C ILE A 8 -18.35 15.32 -5.69
N GLN A 9 -19.03 14.19 -5.92
CA GLN A 9 -19.85 13.54 -4.90
C GLN A 9 -18.98 13.03 -3.75
N THR A 10 -17.85 12.34 -4.07
CA THR A 10 -16.87 11.90 -3.07
C THR A 10 -16.36 13.08 -2.24
N LEU A 11 -16.01 14.20 -2.89
CA LEU A 11 -15.55 15.40 -2.18
C LEU A 11 -16.63 15.96 -1.26
N TYR A 12 -17.86 16.10 -1.78
CA TYR A 12 -19.01 16.67 -1.06
C TYR A 12 -19.38 15.83 0.17
N ASP A 13 -19.49 14.51 0.02
CA ASP A 13 -19.97 13.63 1.10
C ASP A 13 -18.94 13.40 2.19
N ARG A 14 -17.65 13.37 1.83
CA ARG A 14 -16.62 12.89 2.75
C ARG A 14 -15.63 13.94 3.23
N TYR A 15 -15.34 14.99 2.43
CA TYR A 15 -14.20 15.87 2.69
C TYR A 15 -14.57 17.29 3.07
N LEU A 16 -15.65 17.84 2.50
CA LEU A 16 -16.06 19.20 2.83
C LEU A 16 -16.52 19.28 4.29
N ILE A 17 -16.09 20.33 4.99
CA ILE A 17 -16.47 20.53 6.39
C ILE A 17 -17.98 20.77 6.49
N VAL A 18 -18.58 20.11 7.47
CA VAL A 18 -20.01 20.17 7.80
C VAL A 18 -20.21 20.99 9.07
N ASP A 19 -21.15 21.92 9.03
CA ASP A 19 -21.64 22.60 10.22
C ASP A 19 -22.55 21.66 11.04
N ARG A 20 -22.05 21.21 12.17
CA ARG A 20 -22.78 20.35 13.13
C ARG A 20 -23.38 21.10 14.31
N THR A 21 -23.27 22.43 14.31
CA THR A 21 -23.86 23.26 15.39
C THR A 21 -25.34 23.50 15.17
N ASN A 22 -25.82 23.30 13.94
CA ASN A 22 -27.22 23.44 13.58
C ASN A 22 -27.95 22.11 13.83
N THR A 23 -28.91 22.08 14.75
CA THR A 23 -29.65 20.88 15.17
C THR A 23 -30.77 20.47 14.21
N GLY A 24 -30.77 20.95 12.95
CA GLY A 24 -31.67 20.50 11.89
C GLY A 24 -31.20 19.23 11.23
N ASP A 25 -32.12 18.46 10.68
CA ASP A 25 -31.87 17.15 10.05
C ASP A 25 -30.99 17.21 8.77
N GLU A 26 -30.69 18.41 8.25
CA GLU A 26 -29.84 18.58 7.06
C GLU A 26 -28.42 19.00 7.42
N GLU A 27 -27.45 18.15 7.09
CA GLU A 27 -26.02 18.48 7.18
C GLU A 27 -25.66 19.62 6.22
N ARG A 28 -25.29 20.78 6.77
CA ARG A 28 -24.89 21.95 5.97
C ARG A 28 -23.40 21.97 5.72
N ARG A 29 -22.96 21.81 4.46
CA ARG A 29 -21.55 22.03 4.07
C ARG A 29 -21.24 23.53 4.06
N ILE A 30 -20.13 23.90 4.70
CA ILE A 30 -19.70 25.31 4.80
C ILE A 30 -18.52 25.63 3.88
N GLU A 31 -18.04 24.65 3.12
CA GLU A 31 -16.95 24.79 2.15
C GLU A 31 -17.44 24.54 0.71
N THR A 32 -16.85 25.29 -0.22
CA THR A 32 -16.83 24.94 -1.64
C THR A 32 -15.53 24.17 -1.95
N PRO A 33 -15.41 23.46 -3.07
CA PRO A 33 -14.16 22.82 -3.45
C PRO A 33 -12.95 23.74 -3.48
N GLN A 34 -13.14 25.00 -3.87
CA GLN A 34 -12.06 26.00 -3.90
C GLN A 34 -11.60 26.38 -2.48
N LEU A 35 -12.54 26.61 -1.56
CA LEU A 35 -12.22 26.91 -0.16
C LEU A 35 -11.58 25.70 0.53
N PHE A 36 -12.05 24.49 0.23
CA PHE A 36 -11.47 23.25 0.72
C PHE A 36 -9.98 23.14 0.35
N TRP A 37 -9.63 23.27 -0.94
CA TRP A 37 -8.24 23.21 -1.37
C TRP A 37 -7.40 24.35 -0.79
N MET A 38 -7.97 25.54 -0.65
CA MET A 38 -7.28 26.66 -0.03
C MET A 38 -7.02 26.40 1.46
N ARG A 39 -8.01 25.90 2.21
CA ARG A 39 -7.84 25.52 3.62
C ARG A 39 -6.72 24.51 3.79
N VAL A 40 -6.71 23.45 2.97
CA VAL A 40 -5.67 22.41 3.03
C VAL A 40 -4.29 23.04 2.78
N ALA A 41 -4.15 23.85 1.73
CA ALA A 41 -2.88 24.49 1.39
C ALA A 41 -2.41 25.47 2.47
N MET A 42 -3.30 26.28 3.01
CA MET A 42 -2.98 27.20 4.11
C MET A 42 -2.55 26.45 5.37
N GLY A 43 -3.25 25.35 5.71
CA GLY A 43 -2.92 24.53 6.86
C GLY A 43 -1.52 23.90 6.75
N LEU A 44 -1.12 23.44 5.57
CA LEU A 44 0.19 22.81 5.36
C LEU A 44 1.36 23.79 5.34
N PHE A 45 1.12 25.08 5.10
CA PHE A 45 2.17 26.09 5.03
C PHE A 45 2.06 27.15 6.12
N HIS A 46 1.21 26.97 7.14
CA HIS A 46 0.98 28.00 8.14
C HIS A 46 2.25 28.35 8.96
N ASN A 47 3.15 27.42 9.14
CA ASN A 47 4.42 27.59 9.87
C ASN A 47 5.57 28.16 9.00
N GLU A 48 5.37 28.27 7.69
CA GLU A 48 6.38 28.87 6.82
C GLU A 48 6.49 30.37 7.11
N VAL A 49 7.72 30.87 7.16
CA VAL A 49 7.99 32.30 7.42
C VAL A 49 8.17 33.05 6.11
N ASP A 50 9.04 32.52 5.24
CA ASP A 50 9.38 33.18 4.00
C ASP A 50 8.46 32.73 2.85
N ASN A 51 8.00 33.68 2.04
CA ASN A 51 7.18 33.45 0.85
C ASN A 51 5.92 32.57 1.12
N LYS A 52 5.36 32.66 2.33
CA LYS A 52 4.22 31.83 2.77
C LYS A 52 3.06 31.84 1.77
N GLU A 53 2.60 33.03 1.39
CA GLU A 53 1.44 33.21 0.49
C GLU A 53 1.71 32.60 -0.90
N GLU A 54 2.90 32.82 -1.45
CA GLU A 54 3.29 32.24 -2.74
C GLU A 54 3.31 30.70 -2.68
N ARG A 55 3.83 30.12 -1.59
CA ARG A 55 3.86 28.69 -1.36
C ARG A 55 2.47 28.09 -1.19
N VAL A 56 1.59 28.75 -0.46
CA VAL A 56 0.17 28.37 -0.34
C VAL A 56 -0.53 28.38 -1.70
N VAL A 57 -0.34 29.44 -2.48
CA VAL A 57 -0.93 29.54 -3.83
C VAL A 57 -0.34 28.47 -4.76
N SER A 58 0.96 28.18 -4.66
CA SER A 58 1.60 27.13 -5.46
C SER A 58 1.00 25.75 -5.18
N LEU A 59 0.82 25.36 -3.90
CA LEU A 59 0.18 24.10 -3.54
C LEU A 59 -1.30 24.06 -3.94
N TYR A 60 -2.04 25.17 -3.71
CA TYR A 60 -3.42 25.28 -4.18
C TYR A 60 -3.53 25.05 -5.69
N ASN A 61 -2.59 25.59 -6.48
CA ASN A 61 -2.56 25.39 -7.91
C ASN A 61 -2.23 23.95 -8.31
N LEU A 62 -1.42 23.22 -7.53
CA LEU A 62 -1.22 21.78 -7.77
C LEU A 62 -2.52 21.01 -7.62
N TYR A 63 -3.30 21.26 -6.56
CA TYR A 63 -4.62 20.65 -6.35
C TYR A 63 -5.61 21.04 -7.44
N LYS A 64 -5.73 22.35 -7.70
CA LYS A 64 -6.63 22.90 -8.72
C LYS A 64 -6.38 22.30 -10.10
N ASN A 65 -5.11 22.14 -10.47
CA ASN A 65 -4.70 21.64 -11.77
C ASN A 65 -4.52 20.11 -11.77
N ARG A 66 -4.92 19.43 -10.68
CA ARG A 66 -4.85 17.96 -10.53
C ARG A 66 -3.44 17.39 -10.80
N ARG A 67 -2.41 18.08 -10.33
CA ARG A 67 -1.01 17.65 -10.49
C ARG A 67 -0.53 16.79 -9.32
N PHE A 68 -1.12 16.99 -8.13
CA PHE A 68 -0.76 16.34 -6.87
C PHE A 68 -1.97 16.25 -5.96
N CYS A 69 -2.03 15.23 -5.12
CA CYS A 69 -3.00 15.11 -4.05
C CYS A 69 -2.34 14.59 -2.76
N SER A 70 -2.65 15.21 -1.64
CA SER A 70 -2.28 14.70 -0.32
C SER A 70 -3.17 13.53 0.10
N SER A 71 -2.73 12.75 1.08
CA SER A 71 -3.50 11.63 1.64
C SER A 71 -4.78 12.11 2.32
N THR A 72 -5.72 11.19 2.49
CA THR A 72 -7.04 11.46 3.07
C THR A 72 -6.99 12.12 4.45
N PRO A 73 -6.17 11.68 5.44
CA PRO A 73 -6.10 12.37 6.74
C PRO A 73 -5.63 13.83 6.61
N THR A 74 -4.67 14.09 5.73
CA THR A 74 -4.21 15.46 5.44
C THR A 74 -5.35 16.30 4.87
N LEU A 75 -6.11 15.78 3.91
CA LEU A 75 -7.24 16.48 3.31
C LEU A 75 -8.36 16.76 4.32
N PHE A 76 -8.65 15.83 5.23
CA PHE A 76 -9.67 16.02 6.26
C PHE A 76 -9.29 17.07 7.29
N ASN A 77 -8.06 17.03 7.77
CA ASN A 77 -7.68 17.69 9.03
C ASN A 77 -6.76 18.90 8.87
N SER A 78 -6.15 19.12 7.69
CA SER A 78 -5.30 20.29 7.47
C SER A 78 -6.12 21.58 7.59
N GLY A 79 -5.60 22.54 8.36
CA GLY A 79 -6.27 23.81 8.61
C GLY A 79 -7.49 23.70 9.55
N THR A 80 -7.58 22.62 10.34
CA THR A 80 -8.59 22.42 11.40
C THR A 80 -7.93 22.46 12.78
N PRO A 81 -8.69 22.62 13.88
CA PRO A 81 -8.16 22.64 15.24
C PRO A 81 -7.43 21.35 15.66
N HIS A 82 -7.74 20.20 15.03
CA HIS A 82 -7.12 18.91 15.31
C HIS A 82 -6.45 18.38 14.05
N SER A 83 -5.23 18.87 13.80
CA SER A 83 -4.43 18.54 12.61
C SER A 83 -3.70 17.20 12.73
N GLN A 84 -4.42 16.09 12.90
CA GLN A 84 -3.86 14.76 12.69
C GLN A 84 -3.84 14.50 11.18
N LEU A 85 -2.65 14.54 10.58
CA LEU A 85 -2.45 14.58 9.13
C LEU A 85 -1.81 13.30 8.59
N SER A 86 -1.28 12.45 9.46
CA SER A 86 -0.53 11.24 9.09
C SER A 86 -1.45 10.06 8.85
N SER A 87 -1.13 9.23 7.86
CA SER A 87 -1.97 8.12 7.43
C SER A 87 -1.54 6.76 7.98
N CYS A 88 -0.24 6.54 8.17
CA CYS A 88 0.33 5.22 8.42
C CYS A 88 1.17 5.22 9.68
N TYR A 89 0.95 4.20 10.51
CA TYR A 89 1.68 3.97 11.75
C TYR A 89 2.16 2.52 11.81
N LEU A 90 3.45 2.33 12.09
CA LEU A 90 4.07 1.02 12.25
C LEU A 90 4.54 0.88 13.69
N TYR A 91 4.17 -0.22 14.32
CA TYR A 91 4.54 -0.53 15.70
C TYR A 91 5.16 -1.92 15.80
N TRP A 92 5.87 -2.12 16.90
CA TRP A 92 6.46 -3.40 17.28
C TRP A 92 5.97 -3.76 18.69
N VAL A 93 5.63 -5.02 18.89
CA VAL A 93 5.12 -5.53 20.18
C VAL A 93 6.21 -6.34 20.86
N ASP A 94 6.61 -5.92 22.06
CA ASP A 94 7.54 -6.64 22.91
C ASP A 94 6.91 -7.88 23.55
N ASP A 95 7.73 -8.88 23.91
CA ASP A 95 7.30 -10.12 24.56
C ASP A 95 7.08 -9.94 26.08
N SER A 96 6.23 -8.98 26.44
CA SER A 96 5.80 -8.72 27.81
C SER A 96 4.31 -8.38 27.82
N ILE A 97 3.64 -8.61 28.95
CA ILE A 97 2.21 -8.25 29.06
C ILE A 97 2.03 -6.72 28.96
N GLU A 98 2.99 -5.97 29.51
CA GLU A 98 3.05 -4.52 29.42
C GLU A 98 3.18 -4.08 27.98
N GLY A 99 4.16 -4.61 27.23
CA GLY A 99 4.37 -4.28 25.82
C GLY A 99 3.18 -4.65 24.93
N ILE A 100 2.58 -5.82 25.15
CA ILE A 100 1.38 -6.24 24.42
C ILE A 100 0.21 -5.28 24.69
N MET A 101 -0.04 -4.94 25.97
CA MET A 101 -1.17 -4.08 26.33
C MET A 101 -0.93 -2.61 26.02
N GLU A 102 0.27 -2.10 26.21
CA GLU A 102 0.58 -0.70 25.94
C GLU A 102 0.72 -0.43 24.43
N ARG A 103 1.54 -1.22 23.73
CA ARG A 103 1.82 -1.03 22.31
C ARG A 103 0.77 -1.69 21.41
N GLY A 104 0.48 -2.96 21.66
CA GLY A 104 -0.43 -3.73 20.81
C GLY A 104 -1.89 -3.30 20.95
N ILE A 105 -2.32 -2.75 22.08
CA ILE A 105 -3.72 -2.42 22.38
C ILE A 105 -3.91 -0.92 22.62
N THR A 106 -3.36 -0.36 23.69
CA THR A 106 -3.67 1.01 24.13
C THR A 106 -3.20 2.06 23.14
N GLU A 107 -1.94 1.99 22.69
CA GLU A 107 -1.42 2.91 21.69
C GLU A 107 -2.23 2.82 20.40
N ASN A 108 -2.49 1.61 19.93
CA ASN A 108 -3.27 1.39 18.71
C ASN A 108 -4.72 1.90 18.81
N ALA A 109 -5.33 1.89 20.00
CA ALA A 109 -6.63 2.53 20.22
C ALA A 109 -6.57 4.04 19.96
N TYR A 110 -5.54 4.72 20.47
CA TYR A 110 -5.35 6.15 20.24
C TYR A 110 -5.05 6.47 18.78
N LEU A 111 -4.17 5.69 18.13
CA LEU A 111 -3.82 5.86 16.73
C LEU A 111 -5.04 5.63 15.83
N SER A 112 -5.82 4.57 16.08
CA SER A 112 -7.05 4.27 15.32
C SER A 112 -8.09 5.39 15.48
N LYS A 113 -8.34 5.86 16.70
CA LYS A 113 -9.26 6.98 16.98
C LYS A 113 -8.97 8.20 16.09
N TRP A 114 -7.72 8.47 15.79
CA TRP A 114 -7.27 9.62 15.01
C TRP A 114 -7.02 9.31 13.54
N ALA A 115 -7.66 8.27 13.01
CA ALA A 115 -7.65 7.88 11.60
C ALA A 115 -6.31 7.33 11.07
N GLY A 116 -5.46 6.77 11.95
CA GLY A 116 -4.25 6.05 11.56
C GLY A 116 -4.56 4.66 11.01
N GLY A 117 -3.97 4.30 9.88
CA GLY A 117 -3.86 2.91 9.43
C GLY A 117 -2.70 2.23 10.18
N LEU A 118 -2.93 1.05 10.74
CA LEU A 118 -2.00 0.38 11.64
C LEU A 118 -1.31 -0.80 10.96
N GLY A 119 0.01 -0.92 11.14
CA GLY A 119 0.75 -2.12 10.79
C GLY A 119 1.71 -2.49 11.89
N GLY A 120 1.72 -3.73 12.35
CA GLY A 120 2.55 -4.08 13.47
C GLY A 120 3.12 -5.50 13.45
N SER A 121 4.36 -5.63 13.93
CA SER A 121 4.97 -6.93 14.13
C SER A 121 4.59 -7.51 15.48
N TRP A 122 4.14 -8.75 15.43
CA TRP A 122 3.80 -9.59 16.60
C TRP A 122 4.79 -10.74 16.77
N THR A 123 5.86 -10.77 15.98
CA THR A 123 6.85 -11.86 15.95
C THR A 123 7.57 -12.05 17.28
N SER A 124 7.85 -10.97 18.01
CA SER A 124 8.54 -11.08 19.31
C SER A 124 7.69 -11.76 20.39
N VAL A 125 6.35 -11.71 20.28
CA VAL A 125 5.45 -12.34 21.26
C VAL A 125 5.63 -13.85 21.23
N ARG A 126 5.97 -14.45 22.40
CA ARG A 126 6.21 -15.90 22.50
C ARG A 126 5.04 -16.73 22.02
N GLY A 127 5.35 -17.80 21.31
CA GLY A 127 4.36 -18.69 20.76
C GLY A 127 3.76 -19.67 21.77
N MET A 128 2.87 -20.52 21.27
CA MET A 128 2.20 -21.57 22.04
C MET A 128 3.24 -22.46 22.74
N GLY A 129 3.01 -22.72 24.03
CA GLY A 129 3.89 -23.57 24.84
C GLY A 129 5.13 -22.87 25.39
N GLY A 130 5.44 -21.63 24.98
CA GLY A 130 6.54 -20.84 25.51
C GLY A 130 6.48 -20.66 27.02
N HIS A 131 7.63 -20.72 27.70
CA HIS A 131 7.70 -20.64 29.17
C HIS A 131 7.42 -19.23 29.68
N ILE A 132 6.52 -19.11 30.68
CA ILE A 132 6.22 -17.85 31.36
C ILE A 132 7.02 -17.79 32.66
N ARG A 133 8.09 -16.99 32.68
CA ARG A 133 9.06 -16.95 33.79
C ARG A 133 8.44 -16.62 35.17
N GLY A 134 7.47 -15.72 35.21
CA GLY A 134 6.89 -15.26 36.48
C GLY A 134 5.93 -16.25 37.15
N THR A 135 5.26 -17.14 36.40
CA THR A 135 4.21 -18.03 36.88
C THR A 135 4.56 -19.50 36.74
N ASN A 136 5.69 -19.81 36.12
CA ASN A 136 6.10 -21.19 35.72
C ASN A 136 5.03 -21.90 34.85
N GLY A 137 4.22 -21.10 34.13
CA GLY A 137 3.19 -21.57 33.19
C GLY A 137 3.67 -21.62 31.79
N ARG A 138 2.75 -21.94 30.86
CA ARG A 138 2.99 -21.96 29.41
C ARG A 138 2.07 -20.97 28.70
N SER A 139 2.62 -20.28 27.70
CA SER A 139 1.90 -19.33 26.85
C SER A 139 0.84 -20.03 26.00
N GLN A 140 -0.27 -19.34 25.75
CA GLN A 140 -1.28 -19.71 24.75
C GLN A 140 -0.94 -19.19 23.34
N GLY A 141 0.25 -18.62 23.16
CA GLY A 141 0.72 -18.09 21.92
C GLY A 141 0.23 -16.68 21.58
N VAL A 142 0.51 -16.24 20.37
CA VAL A 142 0.19 -14.90 19.87
C VAL A 142 -1.29 -14.76 19.48
N ILE A 143 -1.97 -15.83 19.12
CA ILE A 143 -3.32 -15.81 18.53
C ILE A 143 -4.38 -15.15 19.43
N PRO A 144 -4.45 -15.42 20.76
CA PRO A 144 -5.40 -14.73 21.64
C PRO A 144 -5.21 -13.21 21.69
N PHE A 145 -3.98 -12.74 21.62
CA PHE A 145 -3.67 -11.30 21.60
C PHE A 145 -4.03 -10.66 20.26
N LEU A 146 -3.85 -11.38 19.15
CA LEU A 146 -4.31 -10.94 17.83
C LEU A 146 -5.84 -10.85 17.78
N LYS A 147 -6.56 -11.77 18.44
CA LYS A 147 -8.01 -11.67 18.58
C LYS A 147 -8.42 -10.41 19.34
N LEU A 148 -7.76 -10.11 20.45
CA LEU A 148 -7.99 -8.88 21.21
C LEU A 148 -7.73 -7.62 20.36
N HIS A 149 -6.65 -7.62 19.57
CA HIS A 149 -6.34 -6.53 18.67
C HIS A 149 -7.40 -6.38 17.56
N ASN A 150 -7.88 -7.49 16.99
CA ASN A 150 -8.99 -7.47 16.03
C ASN A 150 -10.24 -6.80 16.62
N ASP A 151 -10.63 -7.18 17.84
CA ASP A 151 -11.81 -6.65 18.49
C ASP A 151 -11.64 -5.18 18.88
N LEU A 152 -10.41 -4.75 19.19
CA LEU A 152 -10.07 -3.33 19.33
C LEU A 152 -10.35 -2.54 18.06
N LEU A 153 -9.92 -3.04 16.90
CA LEU A 153 -10.13 -2.37 15.61
C LEU A 153 -11.62 -2.23 15.26
N VAL A 154 -12.43 -3.22 15.64
CA VAL A 154 -13.90 -3.16 15.51
C VAL A 154 -14.49 -2.11 16.46
N ALA A 155 -14.02 -2.06 17.70
CA ALA A 155 -14.56 -1.19 18.75
C ALA A 155 -14.17 0.28 18.55
N VAL A 156 -12.92 0.56 18.15
CA VAL A 156 -12.37 1.92 18.02
C VAL A 156 -12.29 2.32 16.55
N ASN A 157 -13.35 2.94 16.07
CA ASN A 157 -13.39 3.45 14.71
C ASN A 157 -12.58 4.74 14.53
N GLN A 158 -12.27 5.06 13.27
CA GLN A 158 -11.49 6.23 12.87
C GLN A 158 -12.34 7.52 12.90
N GLY A 159 -12.52 8.06 14.12
CA GLY A 159 -13.22 9.33 14.33
C GLY A 159 -14.68 9.36 13.86
N GLY A 160 -15.35 8.20 13.80
CA GLY A 160 -16.73 8.08 13.31
C GLY A 160 -16.86 8.12 11.79
N LYS A 161 -15.75 8.26 11.04
CA LYS A 161 -15.76 8.38 9.57
C LYS A 161 -15.41 7.07 8.85
N ARG A 162 -14.69 6.15 9.52
CA ARG A 162 -14.23 4.86 8.97
C ARG A 162 -14.14 3.81 10.08
N ARG A 163 -14.16 2.52 9.73
CA ARG A 163 -13.82 1.44 10.66
C ARG A 163 -12.32 1.49 10.99
N GLY A 164 -11.95 1.07 12.20
CA GLY A 164 -10.55 0.84 12.55
C GLY A 164 -9.96 -0.26 11.65
N SER A 165 -8.73 -0.10 11.24
CA SER A 165 -8.09 -1.03 10.32
C SER A 165 -6.63 -1.23 10.67
N GLY A 166 -6.19 -2.49 10.69
CA GLY A 166 -4.83 -2.87 11.02
C GLY A 166 -4.38 -4.12 10.29
N CYS A 167 -3.07 -4.29 10.17
CA CYS A 167 -2.42 -5.48 9.64
C CYS A 167 -1.42 -6.02 10.66
N ALA A 168 -1.56 -7.28 11.04
CA ALA A 168 -0.59 -7.99 11.86
C ALA A 168 0.42 -8.74 10.99
N TYR A 169 1.70 -8.61 11.32
CA TYR A 169 2.82 -9.26 10.66
C TYR A 169 3.42 -10.34 11.54
N LEU A 170 3.71 -11.50 10.97
CA LEU A 170 4.40 -12.60 11.66
C LEU A 170 5.46 -13.19 10.73
N GLU A 171 6.67 -13.47 11.29
CA GLU A 171 7.72 -14.15 10.54
C GLU A 171 7.45 -15.64 10.38
N THR A 172 7.89 -16.20 9.25
CA THR A 172 7.61 -17.61 8.87
C THR A 172 8.31 -18.65 9.75
N TRP A 173 9.28 -18.26 10.57
CA TRP A 173 9.96 -19.15 11.53
C TRP A 173 9.26 -19.24 12.89
N HIS A 174 8.27 -18.40 13.17
CA HIS A 174 7.54 -18.40 14.42
C HIS A 174 6.69 -19.67 14.56
N ASN A 175 6.71 -20.32 15.73
CA ASN A 175 6.01 -21.60 15.91
C ASN A 175 4.47 -21.51 15.83
N ASP A 176 3.88 -20.33 15.99
CA ASP A 176 2.45 -20.11 15.78
C ASP A 176 2.07 -19.81 14.32
N ILE A 177 3.02 -19.86 13.37
CA ILE A 177 2.75 -19.51 11.96
C ILE A 177 1.61 -20.34 11.38
N GLY A 178 1.50 -21.60 11.75
CA GLY A 178 0.44 -22.47 11.26
C GLY A 178 -0.96 -21.99 11.61
N GLU A 179 -1.20 -21.51 12.84
CA GLU A 179 -2.48 -20.94 13.26
C GLU A 179 -2.69 -19.52 12.73
N PHE A 180 -1.61 -18.73 12.65
CA PHE A 180 -1.65 -17.39 12.07
C PHE A 180 -2.16 -17.39 10.62
N LEU A 181 -1.75 -18.36 9.81
CA LEU A 181 -2.24 -18.52 8.44
C LEU A 181 -3.76 -18.72 8.37
N GLU A 182 -4.37 -19.30 9.40
CA GLU A 182 -5.80 -19.62 9.42
C GLU A 182 -6.70 -18.55 10.03
N LEU A 183 -6.14 -17.43 10.49
CA LEU A 183 -6.87 -16.38 11.21
C LEU A 183 -8.10 -15.84 10.44
N ARG A 184 -8.06 -15.85 9.11
CA ARG A 184 -9.13 -15.32 8.26
C ARG A 184 -10.04 -16.41 7.64
N LYS A 185 -9.89 -17.68 8.03
CA LYS A 185 -10.77 -18.75 7.59
C LYS A 185 -12.20 -18.54 8.09
N ASN A 186 -13.18 -18.86 7.24
CA ASN A 186 -14.61 -18.82 7.58
C ASN A 186 -15.09 -20.06 8.36
N THR A 187 -14.16 -20.93 8.74
CA THR A 187 -14.45 -22.19 9.46
C THR A 187 -13.56 -22.33 10.68
N GLY A 188 -13.97 -23.12 11.65
CA GLY A 188 -13.25 -23.36 12.89
C GLY A 188 -13.79 -22.59 14.08
N ASP A 189 -13.01 -22.45 15.15
CA ASP A 189 -13.40 -21.72 16.36
C ASP A 189 -13.25 -20.20 16.14
N ASP A 190 -14.36 -19.45 16.16
CA ASP A 190 -14.39 -18.00 15.99
C ASP A 190 -13.54 -17.24 17.01
N ARG A 191 -13.29 -17.81 18.20
CA ARG A 191 -12.38 -17.24 19.19
C ARG A 191 -10.93 -17.23 18.77
N ARG A 192 -10.60 -17.99 17.72
CA ARG A 192 -9.27 -18.06 17.08
C ARG A 192 -9.27 -17.46 15.68
N ARG A 193 -10.25 -16.63 15.33
CA ARG A 193 -10.38 -15.96 14.01
C ARG A 193 -10.39 -14.45 14.16
N THR A 194 -9.83 -13.77 13.17
CA THR A 194 -9.70 -12.29 13.12
C THR A 194 -10.18 -11.79 11.77
N HIS A 195 -11.50 -11.72 11.57
CA HIS A 195 -12.10 -11.41 10.28
C HIS A 195 -11.96 -9.93 9.87
N ASP A 196 -11.79 -9.02 10.83
CA ASP A 196 -11.72 -7.57 10.61
C ASP A 196 -10.29 -7.03 10.52
N MET A 197 -9.28 -7.85 10.86
CA MET A 197 -7.87 -7.50 10.80
C MET A 197 -7.19 -8.16 9.61
N ASN A 198 -6.36 -7.41 8.89
CA ASN A 198 -5.51 -7.95 7.84
C ASN A 198 -4.28 -8.66 8.44
N THR A 199 -3.71 -9.57 7.69
CA THR A 199 -2.52 -10.33 8.09
C THR A 199 -1.51 -10.40 6.96
N ALA A 200 -0.21 -10.42 7.30
CA ALA A 200 0.87 -10.56 6.34
C ALA A 200 2.01 -11.43 6.89
N ASN A 201 2.57 -12.23 6.03
CA ASN A 201 3.78 -13.01 6.32
C ASN A 201 5.02 -12.12 6.13
N TRP A 202 5.92 -12.09 7.11
CA TRP A 202 7.23 -11.44 7.02
C TRP A 202 8.27 -12.52 6.73
N VAL A 203 8.72 -12.59 5.47
CA VAL A 203 9.42 -13.76 4.91
C VAL A 203 10.91 -13.46 4.77
N PRO A 204 11.81 -14.15 5.49
CA PRO A 204 13.25 -14.04 5.28
C PRO A 204 13.69 -14.77 3.99
N ASP A 205 14.77 -14.29 3.38
CA ASP A 205 15.33 -14.85 2.15
C ASP A 205 15.73 -16.33 2.32
N LEU A 206 16.23 -16.71 3.49
CA LEU A 206 16.59 -18.10 3.81
C LEU A 206 15.40 -19.05 3.65
N PHE A 207 14.19 -18.63 4.07
CA PHE A 207 12.99 -19.45 3.86
C PHE A 207 12.70 -19.66 2.37
N MET A 208 12.81 -18.61 1.55
CA MET A 208 12.60 -18.71 0.11
C MET A 208 13.62 -19.60 -0.57
N LYS A 209 14.90 -19.51 -0.17
CA LYS A 209 15.99 -20.38 -0.66
C LYS A 209 15.71 -21.86 -0.34
N ARG A 210 15.36 -22.17 0.92
CA ARG A 210 15.06 -23.55 1.36
C ARG A 210 13.80 -24.10 0.72
N MET A 211 12.78 -23.28 0.56
CA MET A 211 11.56 -23.67 -0.14
C MET A 211 11.87 -24.05 -1.60
N GLU A 212 12.72 -23.28 -2.30
CA GLU A 212 13.15 -23.61 -3.67
C GLU A 212 14.02 -24.86 -3.74
N ALA A 213 14.93 -25.03 -2.77
CA ALA A 213 15.78 -26.20 -2.65
C ALA A 213 15.06 -27.44 -2.10
N ARG A 214 13.81 -27.31 -1.64
CA ARG A 214 13.00 -28.34 -0.98
C ARG A 214 13.65 -28.88 0.29
N GLU A 215 14.28 -28.01 1.04
CA GLU A 215 14.86 -28.27 2.35
C GLU A 215 13.84 -28.10 3.47
N ASP A 216 14.26 -28.51 4.67
CA ASP A 216 13.46 -28.35 5.87
C ASP A 216 13.56 -26.92 6.42
N TRP A 217 12.54 -26.53 7.17
CA TRP A 217 12.42 -25.27 7.89
C TRP A 217 12.04 -25.53 9.33
N THR A 218 12.75 -24.94 10.27
CA THR A 218 12.52 -25.15 11.70
C THR A 218 11.75 -23.96 12.29
N LEU A 219 10.68 -24.27 12.98
CA LEU A 219 9.87 -23.29 13.72
C LEU A 219 10.38 -23.18 15.15
N PHE A 220 10.50 -21.95 15.64
CA PHE A 220 10.96 -21.64 16.98
C PHE A 220 9.94 -20.81 17.77
N CYS A 221 9.91 -20.98 19.08
CA CYS A 221 9.30 -20.00 19.97
C CYS A 221 10.19 -18.74 20.01
N SER A 222 9.61 -17.57 19.81
CA SER A 222 10.38 -16.32 19.76
C SER A 222 11.14 -16.03 21.06
N SER A 223 10.64 -16.47 22.22
CA SER A 223 11.36 -16.34 23.49
C SER A 223 12.66 -17.16 23.56
N ASP A 224 12.80 -18.19 22.74
CA ASP A 224 13.99 -19.07 22.69
C ASP A 224 14.99 -18.62 21.61
N ALA A 225 14.52 -17.84 20.63
CA ALA A 225 15.32 -17.27 19.54
C ALA A 225 15.01 -15.76 19.33
N PRO A 226 15.19 -14.90 20.35
CA PRO A 226 14.67 -13.53 20.34
C PRO A 226 15.39 -12.60 19.35
N ASP A 227 16.62 -12.88 18.99
CA ASP A 227 17.44 -12.07 18.10
C ASP A 227 17.17 -12.34 16.61
N LEU A 228 16.43 -13.38 16.26
CA LEU A 228 16.03 -13.63 14.86
C LEU A 228 15.16 -12.51 14.29
N HIS A 229 14.35 -11.88 15.14
CA HIS A 229 13.51 -10.76 14.69
C HIS A 229 14.31 -9.48 14.43
N GLU A 230 15.43 -9.30 15.14
CA GLU A 230 16.32 -8.15 15.08
C GLU A 230 17.42 -8.27 14.01
N THR A 231 17.51 -9.40 13.31
CA THR A 231 18.54 -9.67 12.29
C THR A 231 17.93 -9.96 10.92
N TYR A 232 18.68 -9.71 9.86
CA TYR A 232 18.31 -9.94 8.47
C TYR A 232 19.56 -10.27 7.63
N GLY A 233 19.36 -10.72 6.38
CA GLY A 233 20.46 -11.07 5.48
C GLY A 233 21.30 -12.22 6.04
N ARG A 234 22.61 -12.14 5.87
CA ARG A 234 23.55 -13.19 6.33
C ARG A 234 23.57 -13.35 7.83
N ASP A 235 23.42 -12.25 8.59
CA ASP A 235 23.37 -12.32 10.06
C ASP A 235 22.16 -13.13 10.54
N PHE A 236 21.02 -13.02 9.88
CA PHE A 236 19.87 -13.86 10.14
C PHE A 236 20.16 -15.31 9.80
N ASP A 237 20.72 -15.57 8.61
CA ASP A 237 21.04 -16.94 8.15
C ASP A 237 21.96 -17.64 9.16
N GLU A 238 23.03 -16.98 9.61
CA GLU A 238 23.99 -17.53 10.59
C GLU A 238 23.33 -17.84 11.94
N ARG A 239 22.51 -16.93 12.47
CA ARG A 239 21.83 -17.13 13.75
C ARG A 239 20.77 -18.23 13.66
N TYR A 240 20.00 -18.22 12.59
CA TYR A 240 18.99 -19.26 12.37
C TYR A 240 19.61 -20.65 12.32
N LEU A 241 20.70 -20.84 11.58
CA LEU A 241 21.44 -22.11 11.51
C LEU A 241 22.03 -22.51 12.86
N ALA A 242 22.50 -21.54 13.66
CA ALA A 242 22.99 -21.81 15.01
C ALA A 242 21.85 -22.30 15.94
N TYR A 243 20.65 -21.76 15.82
CA TYR A 243 19.48 -22.24 16.57
C TYR A 243 19.03 -23.64 16.10
N GLU A 244 19.03 -23.91 14.82
CA GLU A 244 18.75 -25.25 14.30
C GLU A 244 19.72 -26.29 14.87
N ALA A 245 21.02 -26.00 14.87
CA ALA A 245 22.01 -26.87 15.44
C ALA A 245 21.81 -27.13 16.96
N LYS A 246 21.35 -26.15 17.72
CA LYS A 246 20.95 -26.31 19.14
C LYS A 246 19.71 -27.21 19.28
N ALA A 247 18.71 -27.01 18.43
CA ALA A 247 17.51 -27.84 18.45
C ALA A 247 17.81 -29.31 18.09
N GLU A 248 18.68 -29.55 17.11
CA GLU A 248 19.14 -30.90 16.73
C GLU A 248 19.90 -31.61 17.84
N ARG A 249 20.65 -30.87 18.67
CA ARG A 249 21.33 -31.44 19.86
C ARG A 249 20.40 -31.59 21.07
N GLY A 250 19.11 -31.17 20.96
CA GLY A 250 18.14 -31.22 22.06
C GLY A 250 18.36 -30.12 23.12
N GLU A 251 19.14 -29.06 22.83
CA GLU A 251 19.42 -27.96 23.75
C GLU A 251 18.27 -26.95 23.79
N MET A 252 17.40 -26.93 22.79
CA MET A 252 16.20 -26.10 22.71
C MET A 252 15.10 -26.81 21.92
N SER A 253 13.87 -26.31 22.04
CA SER A 253 12.74 -26.81 21.26
C SER A 253 12.75 -26.21 19.85
N GLY A 254 12.47 -27.02 18.84
CA GLY A 254 12.27 -26.62 17.46
C GLY A 254 11.43 -27.66 16.72
N GLU A 255 10.48 -27.21 15.93
CA GLU A 255 9.65 -28.07 15.08
C GLU A 255 10.14 -28.00 13.63
N LYS A 256 10.67 -29.11 13.13
CA LYS A 256 11.18 -29.20 11.76
C LYS A 256 10.07 -29.63 10.80
N ILE A 257 9.81 -28.85 9.77
CA ILE A 257 8.82 -29.11 8.73
C ILE A 257 9.43 -28.88 7.34
N PRO A 258 8.96 -29.52 6.26
CA PRO A 258 9.39 -29.18 4.91
C PRO A 258 8.98 -27.73 4.55
N ALA A 259 9.94 -26.89 4.16
CA ALA A 259 9.68 -25.50 3.78
C ALA A 259 8.64 -25.39 2.65
N ILE A 260 8.65 -26.32 1.70
CA ILE A 260 7.69 -26.36 0.60
C ILE A 260 6.24 -26.60 1.06
N ASP A 261 6.03 -27.30 2.17
CA ASP A 261 4.68 -27.59 2.68
C ASP A 261 4.11 -26.35 3.41
N LEU A 262 4.95 -25.62 4.15
CA LEU A 262 4.55 -24.31 4.68
C LEU A 262 4.21 -23.32 3.54
N TRP A 263 5.04 -23.28 2.49
CA TRP A 263 4.79 -22.46 1.32
C TRP A 263 3.44 -22.76 0.64
N LYS A 264 3.14 -24.06 0.41
CA LYS A 264 1.85 -24.46 -0.15
C LYS A 264 0.68 -24.01 0.72
N ARG A 265 0.81 -24.14 2.06
CA ARG A 265 -0.20 -23.70 3.01
C ARG A 265 -0.40 -22.18 2.98
N MET A 266 0.69 -21.39 2.90
CA MET A 266 0.63 -19.95 2.72
C MET A 266 -0.15 -19.58 1.46
N LEU A 267 0.18 -20.17 0.32
CA LEU A 267 -0.50 -19.93 -0.95
C LEU A 267 -1.97 -20.36 -0.93
N GLN A 268 -2.28 -21.48 -0.29
CA GLN A 268 -3.65 -21.96 -0.12
C GLN A 268 -4.48 -20.95 0.67
N MET A 269 -3.94 -20.40 1.76
CA MET A 269 -4.65 -19.42 2.58
C MET A 269 -4.86 -18.08 1.84
N ILE A 270 -3.86 -17.61 1.10
CA ILE A 270 -4.02 -16.45 0.22
C ILE A 270 -5.14 -16.69 -0.81
N PHE A 271 -5.18 -17.88 -1.38
CA PHE A 271 -6.22 -18.26 -2.34
C PHE A 271 -7.63 -18.32 -1.71
N GLU A 272 -7.75 -18.92 -0.52
CA GLU A 272 -9.03 -19.10 0.17
C GLU A 272 -9.56 -17.80 0.81
N THR A 273 -8.67 -16.95 1.34
CA THR A 273 -9.05 -15.82 2.20
C THR A 273 -8.50 -14.46 1.76
N GLY A 274 -7.64 -14.43 0.75
CA GLY A 274 -6.88 -13.23 0.36
C GLY A 274 -5.71 -12.89 1.30
N HIS A 275 -5.50 -13.66 2.36
CA HIS A 275 -4.52 -13.40 3.42
C HIS A 275 -3.84 -14.70 3.91
N PRO A 276 -2.68 -14.58 4.62
CA PRO A 276 -1.83 -13.39 4.81
C PRO A 276 -1.10 -12.99 3.53
N TRP A 277 -0.86 -11.70 3.33
CA TRP A 277 -0.01 -11.23 2.21
C TRP A 277 1.43 -11.70 2.36
N ILE A 278 2.21 -11.65 1.28
CA ILE A 278 3.63 -12.02 1.29
C ILE A 278 4.47 -10.75 1.18
N THR A 279 5.35 -10.56 2.17
CA THR A 279 6.30 -9.45 2.25
C THR A 279 7.69 -9.99 2.57
N PHE A 280 8.76 -9.36 2.04
CA PHE A 280 10.11 -9.90 2.06
C PHE A 280 11.00 -9.10 3.00
N LYS A 281 11.32 -9.70 4.15
CA LYS A 281 12.10 -9.09 5.24
C LYS A 281 13.43 -8.52 4.78
N ASP A 282 14.23 -9.32 4.07
CA ASP A 282 15.59 -8.95 3.71
C ASP A 282 15.60 -7.82 2.67
N ALA A 283 14.73 -7.89 1.66
CA ALA A 283 14.60 -6.82 0.68
C ALA A 283 14.20 -5.48 1.32
N CYS A 284 13.35 -5.49 2.36
CA CYS A 284 12.98 -4.29 3.11
C CYS A 284 14.18 -3.74 3.88
N ASN A 285 14.89 -4.57 4.64
CA ASN A 285 15.94 -4.17 5.55
C ASN A 285 17.27 -3.85 4.86
N VAL A 286 17.77 -4.74 4.00
CA VAL A 286 19.03 -4.53 3.25
C VAL A 286 18.95 -3.28 2.40
N ARG A 287 17.79 -2.98 1.83
CA ARG A 287 17.56 -1.80 0.98
C ARG A 287 17.06 -0.58 1.73
N SER A 288 16.95 -0.63 3.05
CA SER A 288 16.58 0.54 3.87
C SER A 288 17.70 1.58 3.89
N PRO A 289 17.40 2.86 3.69
CA PRO A 289 18.42 3.91 3.91
C PRO A 289 18.76 4.11 5.38
N GLN A 290 17.99 3.55 6.31
CA GLN A 290 18.08 3.74 7.76
C GLN A 290 18.59 2.48 8.51
N ASP A 291 19.37 1.62 7.86
CA ASP A 291 19.92 0.38 8.43
C ASP A 291 20.77 0.59 9.70
N HIS A 292 21.34 1.79 9.89
CA HIS A 292 22.09 2.19 11.08
C HIS A 292 21.20 2.60 12.27
N ALA A 293 19.95 2.95 12.02
CA ALA A 293 19.05 3.48 13.05
C ALA A 293 18.14 2.41 13.68
N GLY A 294 17.89 1.29 12.99
CA GLY A 294 17.07 0.20 13.49
C GLY A 294 16.58 -0.73 12.40
N VAL A 295 15.84 -1.77 12.81
CA VAL A 295 15.30 -2.82 11.95
C VAL A 295 13.87 -2.48 11.53
N ILE A 296 13.52 -2.83 10.30
CA ILE A 296 12.16 -2.81 9.80
C ILE A 296 11.50 -4.14 10.16
N HIS A 297 10.57 -4.11 11.11
CA HIS A 297 9.93 -5.30 11.65
C HIS A 297 8.62 -5.68 10.93
N SER A 298 8.03 -4.73 10.20
CA SER A 298 6.77 -4.90 9.48
C SER A 298 6.61 -3.82 8.41
N SER A 299 5.51 -3.88 7.67
CA SER A 299 5.01 -2.77 6.88
C SER A 299 3.71 -2.23 7.50
N ASN A 300 3.10 -1.23 6.85
CA ASN A 300 1.80 -0.68 7.25
C ASN A 300 0.62 -1.55 6.77
N LEU A 301 -0.58 -1.02 6.89
CA LEU A 301 -1.82 -1.66 6.46
C LEU A 301 -1.84 -1.98 4.94
N CYS A 302 -1.26 -1.12 4.10
CA CYS A 302 -1.29 -1.27 2.64
C CYS A 302 0.06 -1.67 2.03
N THR A 303 1.04 -2.05 2.84
CA THR A 303 2.34 -2.64 2.49
C THR A 303 3.32 -1.74 1.73
N GLU A 304 3.05 -0.42 1.59
CA GLU A 304 3.96 0.52 0.93
C GLU A 304 5.00 1.15 1.85
N ILE A 305 4.80 1.13 3.17
CA ILE A 305 5.69 1.77 4.14
C ILE A 305 6.65 0.75 4.73
N THR A 306 7.94 1.04 4.65
CA THR A 306 9.01 0.23 5.22
C THR A 306 9.94 1.14 6.02
N LEU A 307 9.64 1.29 7.31
CA LEU A 307 10.34 2.14 8.26
C LEU A 307 10.74 1.33 9.49
N ASN A 308 11.87 1.68 10.09
CA ASN A 308 12.33 1.07 11.34
C ASN A 308 11.39 1.41 12.50
N THR A 309 11.25 0.46 13.42
CA THR A 309 10.46 0.59 14.66
C THR A 309 11.30 0.19 15.86
N GLY A 310 10.94 0.65 17.04
CA GLY A 310 11.65 0.35 18.27
C GLY A 310 10.78 0.43 19.51
N SER A 311 11.38 0.20 20.69
CA SER A 311 10.67 0.20 21.96
C SER A 311 10.03 1.55 22.31
N ASP A 312 10.63 2.64 21.87
CA ASP A 312 10.22 4.03 22.09
C ASP A 312 9.84 4.76 20.78
N GLU A 313 9.80 4.05 19.67
CA GLU A 313 9.51 4.59 18.35
C GLU A 313 8.38 3.80 17.65
N THR A 314 7.30 4.50 17.34
CA THR A 314 6.25 4.07 16.40
C THR A 314 6.46 4.85 15.11
N ALA A 315 6.80 4.16 14.03
CA ALA A 315 7.09 4.82 12.76
C ALA A 315 5.82 5.46 12.18
N VAL A 316 5.97 6.65 11.61
CA VAL A 316 4.87 7.44 11.04
C VAL A 316 5.23 7.85 9.63
N CYS A 317 4.31 7.72 8.69
CA CYS A 317 4.51 8.20 7.33
C CYS A 317 3.41 9.14 6.85
N ASN A 318 3.82 10.21 6.16
CA ASN A 318 2.97 11.22 5.58
C ASN A 318 2.94 11.04 4.07
N LEU A 319 1.75 10.79 3.51
CA LEU A 319 1.58 10.36 2.13
C LEU A 319 1.00 11.45 1.23
N GLY A 320 1.41 11.41 -0.03
CA GLY A 320 0.82 12.17 -1.12
C GLY A 320 1.22 11.56 -2.45
N SER A 321 0.46 11.84 -3.50
CA SER A 321 0.67 11.20 -4.81
C SER A 321 0.65 12.21 -5.94
N VAL A 322 1.61 12.07 -6.85
CA VAL A 322 1.66 12.77 -8.14
C VAL A 322 0.61 12.17 -9.07
N VAL A 323 -0.08 12.98 -9.82
CA VAL A 323 -1.03 12.56 -10.87
C VAL A 323 -0.29 12.45 -12.19
N LEU A 324 0.14 11.24 -12.56
CA LEU A 324 1.08 11.01 -13.67
C LEU A 324 0.55 11.48 -15.02
N ASP A 325 -0.71 11.17 -15.33
CA ASP A 325 -1.36 11.52 -16.60
C ASP A 325 -1.46 13.04 -16.83
N ASN A 326 -1.34 13.86 -15.79
CA ASN A 326 -1.24 15.31 -15.89
C ASN A 326 0.20 15.85 -16.02
N HIS A 327 1.18 14.95 -16.13
CA HIS A 327 2.59 15.29 -16.34
C HIS A 327 3.14 14.78 -17.67
N LEU A 328 2.24 14.51 -18.63
CA LEU A 328 2.62 14.24 -20.02
C LEU A 328 2.45 15.50 -20.87
N THR A 329 3.28 15.60 -21.91
CA THR A 329 3.13 16.56 -23.01
C THR A 329 2.00 16.13 -23.93
N GLU A 330 1.61 16.96 -24.87
CA GLU A 330 0.64 16.60 -25.92
C GLU A 330 1.14 15.44 -26.82
N SER A 331 2.44 15.26 -26.92
CA SER A 331 3.07 14.11 -27.64
C SER A 331 3.12 12.82 -26.81
N GLY A 332 2.67 12.83 -25.54
CA GLY A 332 2.69 11.67 -24.66
C GLY A 332 4.04 11.42 -23.95
N GLU A 333 5.00 12.34 -24.06
CA GLU A 333 6.28 12.27 -23.35
C GLU A 333 6.16 12.87 -21.93
N LEU A 334 7.05 12.46 -21.00
CA LEU A 334 7.09 13.07 -19.67
C LEU A 334 7.52 14.55 -19.75
N ASP A 335 6.72 15.43 -19.17
CA ASP A 335 7.07 16.82 -18.94
C ASP A 335 7.92 16.93 -17.68
N LEU A 336 9.23 16.74 -17.82
CA LEU A 336 10.18 16.72 -16.71
C LEU A 336 10.23 18.05 -15.94
N ALA A 337 10.05 19.19 -16.62
CA ALA A 337 10.07 20.49 -15.98
C ALA A 337 8.85 20.67 -15.06
N LYS A 338 7.67 20.32 -15.55
CA LYS A 338 6.42 20.35 -14.81
C LYS A 338 6.43 19.35 -13.64
N LEU A 339 6.97 18.13 -13.87
CA LEU A 339 7.12 17.10 -12.87
C LEU A 339 8.05 17.56 -11.72
N ARG A 340 9.20 18.12 -12.05
CA ARG A 340 10.16 18.68 -11.07
C ARG A 340 9.53 19.77 -10.21
N GLU A 341 8.80 20.72 -10.83
CA GLU A 341 8.08 21.77 -10.11
C GLU A 341 7.06 21.18 -9.13
N THR A 342 6.24 20.24 -9.59
CA THR A 342 5.23 19.54 -8.76
C THR A 342 5.88 18.87 -7.56
N ILE A 343 6.93 18.08 -7.79
CA ILE A 343 7.60 17.29 -6.75
C ILE A 343 8.25 18.20 -5.71
N ARG A 344 8.90 19.29 -6.12
CA ARG A 344 9.51 20.25 -5.20
C ARG A 344 8.50 20.84 -4.21
N ILE A 345 7.30 21.21 -4.69
CA ILE A 345 6.22 21.74 -3.84
C ILE A 345 5.66 20.62 -2.97
N ALA A 346 5.43 19.43 -3.51
CA ALA A 346 4.86 18.27 -2.82
C ALA A 346 5.78 17.79 -1.66
N VAL A 347 7.07 17.63 -1.91
CA VAL A 347 8.03 17.20 -0.89
C VAL A 347 8.09 18.19 0.28
N ARG A 348 8.09 19.50 0.00
CA ARG A 348 8.02 20.53 1.04
C ARG A 348 6.72 20.43 1.85
N ALA A 349 5.59 20.27 1.18
CA ALA A 349 4.30 20.13 1.86
C ALA A 349 4.25 18.89 2.77
N LEU A 350 4.80 17.76 2.31
CA LEU A 350 4.90 16.53 3.10
C LEU A 350 5.89 16.67 4.28
N ASP A 351 7.02 17.34 4.10
CA ASP A 351 7.95 17.64 5.20
C ASP A 351 7.31 18.53 6.27
N ASN A 352 6.54 19.55 5.85
CA ASN A 352 5.83 20.42 6.77
C ASN A 352 4.78 19.68 7.61
N VAL A 353 4.14 18.63 7.06
CA VAL A 353 3.22 17.80 7.85
C VAL A 353 3.88 17.31 9.13
N ILE A 354 5.15 16.92 9.08
CA ILE A 354 5.88 16.38 10.25
C ILE A 354 5.90 17.38 11.42
N ASP A 355 6.08 18.66 11.10
CA ASP A 355 6.21 19.71 12.12
C ASP A 355 4.86 20.20 12.69
N ILE A 356 3.78 20.07 11.90
CA ILE A 356 2.44 20.59 12.26
C ILE A 356 1.47 19.48 12.69
N ASN A 357 1.84 18.21 12.55
CA ASN A 357 0.98 17.08 12.86
C ASN A 357 0.69 16.99 14.36
N PHE A 358 -0.55 16.71 14.69
CA PHE A 358 -0.91 16.25 16.02
C PHE A 358 -0.54 14.79 16.17
N TYR A 359 0.34 14.48 17.11
CA TYR A 359 0.76 13.11 17.40
C TYR A 359 -0.06 12.53 18.56
N PRO A 360 -0.86 11.47 18.32
CA PRO A 360 -1.67 10.85 19.37
C PRO A 360 -0.85 10.22 20.50
N THR A 361 0.39 9.81 20.21
CA THR A 361 1.28 9.11 21.15
C THR A 361 2.70 9.67 21.09
N GLN A 362 3.43 9.55 22.22
CA GLN A 362 4.80 10.03 22.29
C GLN A 362 5.78 9.23 21.40
N PRO A 363 5.69 7.86 21.31
CA PRO A 363 6.54 7.11 20.40
C PRO A 363 6.37 7.50 18.91
N ALA A 364 5.16 7.82 18.48
CA ALA A 364 4.90 8.31 17.14
C ALA A 364 5.56 9.68 16.89
N ARG A 365 5.50 10.56 17.87
CA ARG A 365 6.17 11.86 17.82
C ARG A 365 7.69 11.72 17.78
N ASN A 366 8.25 10.85 18.63
CA ASN A 366 9.70 10.61 18.70
C ASN A 366 10.24 10.16 17.33
N ALA A 367 9.68 9.09 16.76
CA ALA A 367 10.11 8.54 15.49
C ALA A 367 9.99 9.58 14.35
N ASN A 368 8.83 10.25 14.25
CA ASN A 368 8.59 11.11 13.11
C ASN A 368 9.47 12.38 13.11
N LEU A 369 9.67 12.98 14.25
CA LEU A 369 10.56 14.16 14.36
C LEU A 369 12.04 13.81 14.17
N ARG A 370 12.48 12.65 14.68
CA ARG A 370 13.86 12.20 14.60
C ARG A 370 14.26 11.79 13.18
N HIS A 371 13.41 11.02 12.50
CA HIS A 371 13.74 10.43 11.20
C HIS A 371 13.16 11.20 10.03
N ARG A 372 12.07 11.94 10.22
CA ARG A 372 11.38 12.75 9.21
C ARG A 372 11.03 12.01 7.91
N PRO A 373 10.48 10.79 7.95
CA PRO A 373 10.11 10.09 6.72
C PRO A 373 8.87 10.72 6.07
N ILE A 374 8.85 10.71 4.75
CA ILE A 374 7.68 11.03 3.93
C ILE A 374 7.49 9.92 2.90
N GLY A 375 6.30 9.88 2.28
CA GLY A 375 5.96 8.91 1.24
C GLY A 375 5.31 9.60 0.05
N LEU A 376 6.12 10.06 -0.90
CA LEU A 376 5.62 10.55 -2.17
C LEU A 376 5.41 9.36 -3.12
N GLY A 377 4.19 9.19 -3.58
CA GLY A 377 3.80 8.16 -4.53
C GLY A 377 3.29 8.73 -5.85
N VAL A 378 2.62 7.89 -6.61
CA VAL A 378 2.07 8.20 -7.92
C VAL A 378 0.72 7.53 -8.13
N MET A 379 -0.18 8.16 -8.89
CA MET A 379 -1.43 7.61 -9.39
C MET A 379 -1.64 8.03 -10.84
N GLY A 380 -2.56 7.40 -11.55
CA GLY A 380 -2.87 7.75 -12.93
C GLY A 380 -2.03 7.02 -13.97
N LEU A 381 -1.34 5.92 -13.61
CA LEU A 381 -0.52 5.16 -14.57
C LEU A 381 -1.34 4.67 -15.78
N GLN A 382 -2.50 4.06 -15.53
CA GLN A 382 -3.32 3.53 -16.61
C GLN A 382 -3.81 4.65 -17.55
N ASN A 383 -4.20 5.79 -17.00
CA ASN A 383 -4.60 6.95 -17.81
C ASN A 383 -3.43 7.49 -18.63
N ALA A 384 -2.22 7.55 -18.06
CA ALA A 384 -1.01 7.95 -18.78
C ALA A 384 -0.70 7.00 -19.95
N LEU A 385 -0.85 5.69 -19.74
CA LEU A 385 -0.67 4.68 -20.80
C LEU A 385 -1.72 4.83 -21.90
N TYR A 386 -2.98 5.15 -21.57
CA TYR A 386 -4.00 5.45 -22.58
C TYR A 386 -3.66 6.69 -23.42
N GLN A 387 -3.15 7.76 -22.79
CA GLN A 387 -2.70 8.98 -23.51
C GLN A 387 -1.50 8.69 -24.42
N LYS A 388 -0.60 7.81 -24.00
CA LYS A 388 0.54 7.35 -24.82
C LYS A 388 0.14 6.36 -25.92
N GLY A 389 -1.06 5.80 -25.89
CA GLY A 389 -1.49 4.72 -26.78
C GLY A 389 -0.72 3.41 -26.54
N VAL A 390 -0.22 3.18 -25.32
CA VAL A 390 0.58 2.01 -24.94
C VAL A 390 -0.29 1.04 -24.15
N PRO A 391 -0.47 -0.22 -24.60
CA PRO A 391 -1.15 -1.24 -23.81
C PRO A 391 -0.41 -1.54 -22.50
N PHE A 392 -1.14 -1.71 -21.42
CA PHE A 392 -0.55 -2.08 -20.11
C PHE A 392 0.22 -3.42 -20.20
N ALA A 393 -0.33 -4.38 -20.95
CA ALA A 393 0.28 -5.68 -21.20
C ALA A 393 1.36 -5.60 -22.31
N SER A 394 2.41 -4.78 -22.12
CA SER A 394 3.49 -4.62 -23.09
C SER A 394 4.83 -4.30 -22.42
N GLU A 395 5.93 -4.66 -23.08
CA GLU A 395 7.28 -4.25 -22.66
C GLU A 395 7.44 -2.72 -22.63
N ALA A 396 6.79 -2.02 -23.55
CA ALA A 396 6.80 -0.55 -23.58
C ALA A 396 6.18 0.04 -22.29
N ALA A 397 5.15 -0.59 -21.74
CA ALA A 397 4.60 -0.19 -20.45
C ALA A 397 5.58 -0.49 -19.31
N VAL A 398 6.28 -1.62 -19.33
CA VAL A 398 7.33 -1.96 -18.34
C VAL A 398 8.46 -0.93 -18.39
N GLU A 399 8.92 -0.55 -19.58
CA GLU A 399 9.96 0.48 -19.75
C GLU A 399 9.49 1.86 -19.30
N PHE A 400 8.24 2.22 -19.57
CA PHE A 400 7.67 3.48 -19.09
C PHE A 400 7.59 3.54 -17.55
N ASN A 401 7.34 2.40 -16.88
CA ASN A 401 7.40 2.32 -15.42
C ASN A 401 8.80 2.61 -14.86
N ASP A 402 9.84 2.20 -15.53
CA ASP A 402 11.23 2.55 -15.20
C ASP A 402 11.47 4.05 -15.36
N GLU A 403 11.09 4.60 -16.51
CA GLU A 403 11.30 5.99 -16.90
C GLU A 403 10.64 6.99 -15.94
N PHE A 404 9.34 6.86 -15.71
CA PHE A 404 8.66 7.84 -14.87
C PHE A 404 9.08 7.72 -13.40
N MET A 405 9.33 6.49 -12.90
CA MET A 405 9.72 6.31 -11.52
C MET A 405 11.15 6.81 -11.25
N GLU A 406 12.06 6.64 -12.21
CA GLU A 406 13.38 7.26 -12.15
C GLU A 406 13.28 8.79 -12.06
N ALA A 407 12.48 9.42 -12.92
CA ALA A 407 12.30 10.88 -12.91
C ALA A 407 11.70 11.37 -11.58
N ILE A 408 10.68 10.67 -11.06
CA ILE A 408 10.09 11.00 -9.75
C ILE A 408 11.13 10.89 -8.65
N ALA A 409 11.90 9.81 -8.62
CA ALA A 409 12.93 9.56 -7.61
C ALA A 409 14.02 10.64 -7.66
N TYR A 410 14.51 10.95 -8.85
CA TYR A 410 15.53 11.96 -9.06
C TYR A 410 15.11 13.32 -8.47
N PHE A 411 13.93 13.81 -8.83
CA PHE A 411 13.44 15.10 -8.37
C PHE A 411 13.02 15.10 -6.90
N ALA A 412 12.56 13.97 -6.36
CA ALA A 412 12.19 13.86 -4.96
C ALA A 412 13.41 13.88 -4.04
N TYR A 413 14.47 13.16 -4.39
CA TYR A 413 15.73 13.19 -3.63
C TYR A 413 16.44 14.54 -3.77
N GLU A 414 16.40 15.16 -4.97
CA GLU A 414 16.85 16.53 -5.17
C GLU A 414 16.13 17.50 -4.22
N ALA A 415 14.80 17.43 -4.17
CA ALA A 415 13.97 18.32 -3.36
C ALA A 415 14.23 18.14 -1.85
N SER A 416 14.37 16.89 -1.37
CA SER A 416 14.69 16.61 0.02
C SER A 416 16.09 17.12 0.40
N SER A 417 17.08 16.99 -0.48
CA SER A 417 18.41 17.54 -0.26
C SER A 417 18.41 19.09 -0.26
N ASP A 418 17.63 19.72 -1.14
CA ASP A 418 17.47 21.19 -1.13
C ASP A 418 16.81 21.67 0.17
N LEU A 419 15.85 20.93 0.72
CA LEU A 419 15.25 21.21 2.02
C LEU A 419 16.26 21.01 3.17
N ALA A 420 17.16 20.03 3.07
CA ALA A 420 18.22 19.86 4.07
C ALA A 420 19.16 21.07 4.14
N ARG A 421 19.49 21.66 3.00
CA ARG A 421 20.27 22.93 2.96
C ARG A 421 19.52 24.08 3.61
N GLU A 422 18.19 24.17 3.41
CA GLU A 422 17.36 25.27 3.91
C GLU A 422 16.99 25.10 5.40
N LYS A 423 16.59 23.89 5.81
CA LYS A 423 15.97 23.59 7.11
C LYS A 423 16.81 22.67 8.00
N GLY A 424 17.97 22.22 7.53
CA GLY A 424 18.81 21.24 8.21
C GLY A 424 18.48 19.79 7.86
N ARG A 425 19.46 18.91 8.06
CA ARG A 425 19.33 17.46 7.90
C ARG A 425 18.36 16.89 8.95
N TYR A 426 17.78 15.70 8.70
CA TYR A 426 17.06 14.98 9.76
C TYR A 426 18.04 14.50 10.84
N GLU A 427 17.56 14.33 12.08
CA GLU A 427 18.41 14.12 13.25
C GLU A 427 19.29 12.86 13.13
N SER A 428 18.74 11.75 12.67
CA SER A 428 19.45 10.47 12.51
C SER A 428 20.13 10.31 11.14
N TYR A 429 20.59 11.38 10.51
CA TYR A 429 21.20 11.34 9.17
C TYR A 429 22.56 10.64 9.15
N GLU A 430 23.42 10.91 10.16
CA GLU A 430 24.77 10.39 10.22
C GLU A 430 24.80 8.86 10.29
N GLY A 431 25.59 8.23 9.42
CA GLY A 431 25.66 6.78 9.28
C GLY A 431 24.60 6.18 8.34
N SER A 432 23.62 6.94 7.87
CA SER A 432 22.62 6.46 6.90
C SER A 432 23.25 6.06 5.56
N LYS A 433 22.51 5.32 4.72
CA LYS A 433 23.00 5.06 3.35
C LYS A 433 23.19 6.35 2.56
N TRP A 434 22.36 7.37 2.80
CA TRP A 434 22.55 8.69 2.20
C TRP A 434 23.91 9.33 2.58
N ASP A 435 24.28 9.26 3.85
CA ASP A 435 25.56 9.76 4.36
C ASP A 435 26.74 8.96 3.79
N ARG A 436 26.56 7.65 3.59
CA ARG A 436 27.54 6.75 2.96
C ARG A 436 27.58 6.85 1.42
N GLY A 437 26.79 7.75 0.80
CA GLY A 437 26.74 7.96 -0.63
C GLY A 437 26.02 6.88 -1.43
N LEU A 438 25.20 6.05 -0.77
CA LEU A 438 24.42 4.98 -1.38
C LEU A 438 23.00 5.46 -1.68
N LEU A 439 22.60 5.37 -2.95
CA LEU A 439 21.25 5.66 -3.41
C LEU A 439 20.41 4.37 -3.52
N PRO A 440 19.07 4.44 -3.58
CA PRO A 440 18.23 3.26 -3.71
C PRO A 440 18.60 2.28 -4.84
N PRO A 441 19.01 2.71 -6.05
CA PRO A 441 19.48 1.77 -7.08
C PRO A 441 20.70 0.96 -6.66
N ASP A 442 21.64 1.55 -5.91
CA ASP A 442 22.86 0.87 -5.45
C ASP A 442 22.52 -0.25 -4.45
N THR A 443 21.42 -0.10 -3.72
CA THR A 443 20.96 -1.10 -2.73
C THR A 443 20.47 -2.40 -3.36
N VAL A 444 20.25 -2.43 -4.68
CA VAL A 444 19.92 -3.67 -5.39
C VAL A 444 21.12 -4.60 -5.42
N ASP A 445 22.33 -4.06 -5.63
CA ASP A 445 23.56 -4.84 -5.60
C ASP A 445 23.89 -5.32 -4.17
N LEU A 446 23.58 -4.50 -3.15
CA LEU A 446 23.69 -4.95 -1.75
C LEU A 446 22.75 -6.13 -1.47
N LEU A 447 21.50 -6.08 -1.95
CA LEU A 447 20.56 -7.19 -1.79
C LEU A 447 21.04 -8.45 -2.50
N GLU A 448 21.61 -8.32 -3.70
CA GLU A 448 22.20 -9.44 -4.43
C GLU A 448 23.37 -10.08 -3.65
N GLN A 449 24.24 -9.25 -3.07
CA GLN A 449 25.36 -9.70 -2.25
C GLN A 449 24.89 -10.41 -0.97
N GLU A 450 23.95 -9.82 -0.24
CA GLU A 450 23.40 -10.40 1.00
C GLU A 450 22.64 -11.70 0.73
N ARG A 451 21.82 -11.72 -0.31
CA ARG A 451 21.04 -12.87 -0.72
C ARG A 451 21.93 -14.00 -1.27
N GLY A 452 23.07 -13.68 -1.89
CA GLY A 452 23.92 -14.63 -2.59
C GLY A 452 23.31 -15.19 -3.88
N GLN A 453 22.32 -14.49 -4.44
CA GLN A 453 21.63 -14.83 -5.69
C GLN A 453 21.34 -13.54 -6.47
N ALA A 454 21.33 -13.65 -7.80
CA ALA A 454 21.01 -12.54 -8.68
C ALA A 454 19.61 -11.97 -8.40
N VAL A 455 19.49 -10.64 -8.50
CA VAL A 455 18.21 -9.93 -8.45
C VAL A 455 17.80 -9.59 -9.88
N ASP A 456 16.65 -10.14 -10.31
CA ASP A 456 16.15 -10.06 -11.68
C ASP A 456 15.55 -8.68 -12.00
N VAL A 457 16.40 -7.65 -12.00
CA VAL A 457 16.02 -6.30 -12.41
C VAL A 457 17.17 -5.65 -13.16
N PRO A 458 16.94 -5.00 -14.32
CA PRO A 458 17.98 -4.27 -15.02
C PRO A 458 18.56 -3.13 -14.18
N ARG A 459 19.88 -3.02 -14.18
CA ARG A 459 20.62 -1.93 -13.53
C ARG A 459 20.62 -0.69 -14.42
N GLY A 460 20.98 0.44 -13.81
CA GLY A 460 21.06 1.73 -14.50
C GLY A 460 19.71 2.41 -14.73
N GLY A 461 19.79 3.58 -15.34
CA GLY A 461 18.68 4.45 -15.67
C GLY A 461 19.03 5.34 -16.87
N ARG A 462 18.16 6.34 -17.12
CA ARG A 462 18.28 7.30 -18.24
C ARG A 462 18.86 8.64 -17.78
N MET A 463 18.80 8.95 -16.48
CA MET A 463 19.24 10.22 -15.91
C MET A 463 20.68 10.11 -15.38
N ASP A 464 21.40 11.24 -15.39
CA ASP A 464 22.70 11.34 -14.71
C ASP A 464 22.50 11.56 -13.21
N TRP A 465 22.84 10.56 -12.41
CA TRP A 465 22.70 10.59 -10.95
C TRP A 465 23.86 11.23 -10.23
N GLU A 466 24.97 11.53 -10.90
CA GLU A 466 26.14 12.13 -10.25
C GLU A 466 25.85 13.51 -9.61
N PRO A 467 25.08 14.41 -10.23
CA PRO A 467 24.71 15.68 -9.60
C PRO A 467 23.93 15.48 -8.29
N ILE A 468 23.06 14.45 -8.20
CA ILE A 468 22.30 14.14 -6.97
C ILE A 468 23.24 13.60 -5.89
N ARG A 469 24.16 12.71 -6.22
CA ARG A 469 25.17 12.20 -5.27
C ARG A 469 25.99 13.34 -4.67
N GLN A 470 26.51 14.24 -5.49
CA GLN A 470 27.30 15.40 -5.06
C GLN A 470 26.45 16.35 -4.20
N LYS A 471 25.19 16.57 -4.55
CA LYS A 471 24.25 17.39 -3.79
C LYS A 471 24.00 16.78 -2.42
N ILE A 472 23.68 15.50 -2.32
CA ILE A 472 23.45 14.81 -1.04
C ILE A 472 24.73 14.78 -0.19
N ALA A 473 25.88 14.50 -0.78
CA ALA A 473 27.15 14.52 -0.06
C ALA A 473 27.46 15.89 0.58
N SER A 474 27.11 16.98 -0.09
CA SER A 474 27.35 18.34 0.41
C SER A 474 26.28 18.87 1.36
N GLN A 475 25.01 18.56 1.10
CA GLN A 475 23.85 19.13 1.82
C GLN A 475 23.21 18.14 2.80
N GLY A 476 23.32 16.84 2.55
CA GLY A 476 22.56 15.78 3.23
C GLY A 476 21.13 15.66 2.71
N MET A 477 20.29 15.00 3.52
CA MET A 477 18.85 14.81 3.27
C MET A 477 18.04 15.42 4.42
N ARG A 478 16.87 15.99 4.09
CA ARG A 478 15.89 16.47 5.08
C ARG A 478 15.04 15.32 5.62
N ASN A 479 14.81 14.31 4.81
CA ASN A 479 13.91 13.18 5.07
C ASN A 479 14.69 11.87 4.99
N SER A 480 14.50 10.98 5.96
CA SER A 480 15.15 9.66 5.98
C SER A 480 14.69 8.77 4.82
N ASN A 481 13.41 8.85 4.52
CA ASN A 481 12.74 8.16 3.43
C ASN A 481 11.84 9.15 2.68
N VAL A 482 11.68 8.97 1.38
CA VAL A 482 11.01 9.96 0.53
C VAL A 482 9.90 9.36 -0.32
N LEU A 483 10.05 8.13 -0.80
CA LEU A 483 9.17 7.53 -1.79
C LEU A 483 8.43 6.30 -1.26
N ALA A 484 7.10 6.31 -1.42
CA ALA A 484 6.22 5.17 -1.18
C ALA A 484 4.98 5.27 -2.08
N ILE A 485 4.56 4.19 -2.72
CA ILE A 485 3.38 4.19 -3.60
C ILE A 485 2.21 3.55 -2.88
N ALA A 486 1.27 4.39 -2.44
CA ALA A 486 0.02 3.99 -1.79
C ALA A 486 -1.08 3.64 -2.81
N PRO A 487 -2.16 2.92 -2.40
CA PRO A 487 -3.22 2.47 -3.31
C PRO A 487 -4.06 3.58 -3.96
N THR A 488 -4.18 4.74 -3.35
CA THR A 488 -4.87 5.97 -3.83
C THR A 488 -6.35 5.81 -4.25
N ALA A 489 -7.07 4.78 -3.75
CA ALA A 489 -8.43 4.44 -4.24
C ALA A 489 -9.47 5.58 -4.10
N THR A 490 -9.36 6.43 -3.09
CA THR A 490 -10.31 7.55 -2.90
C THR A 490 -9.82 8.85 -3.52
N ILE A 491 -8.53 9.20 -3.32
CA ILE A 491 -8.01 10.47 -3.84
C ILE A 491 -7.92 10.48 -5.37
N SER A 492 -7.75 9.31 -6.00
CA SER A 492 -7.81 9.20 -7.47
C SER A 492 -9.20 9.58 -8.02
N ASN A 493 -10.29 9.23 -7.33
CA ASN A 493 -11.64 9.64 -7.73
C ASN A 493 -11.79 11.16 -7.70
N ILE A 494 -11.29 11.82 -6.64
CA ILE A 494 -11.33 13.29 -6.53
C ILE A 494 -10.51 13.93 -7.65
N MET A 495 -9.38 13.36 -7.98
CA MET A 495 -8.50 13.85 -9.06
C MET A 495 -8.99 13.44 -10.45
N GLY A 496 -9.97 12.53 -10.58
CA GLY A 496 -10.53 12.09 -11.86
C GLY A 496 -9.52 11.31 -12.70
N THR A 497 -8.67 10.49 -12.03
CA THR A 497 -7.65 9.65 -12.67
C THR A 497 -7.76 8.20 -12.22
N SER A 498 -7.00 7.30 -12.86
CA SER A 498 -6.91 5.90 -12.45
C SER A 498 -6.13 5.76 -11.13
N PRO A 499 -6.51 4.83 -10.25
CA PRO A 499 -5.81 4.66 -8.98
C PRO A 499 -4.41 4.06 -9.18
N CYS A 500 -3.47 4.49 -8.36
CA CYS A 500 -2.18 3.88 -8.15
C CYS A 500 -1.41 3.58 -9.47
N ILE A 501 -0.86 2.40 -9.54
CA ILE A 501 0.01 1.83 -10.58
C ILE A 501 -0.64 0.61 -11.25
N GLU A 502 -1.95 0.51 -11.18
CA GLU A 502 -2.73 -0.66 -11.56
C GLU A 502 -3.36 -0.52 -12.95
N PRO A 503 -3.58 -1.64 -13.66
CA PRO A 503 -4.47 -1.65 -14.80
C PRO A 503 -5.92 -1.47 -14.33
N LEU A 504 -6.77 -0.95 -15.20
CA LEU A 504 -8.19 -0.78 -14.89
C LEU A 504 -8.86 -2.13 -14.65
N TYR A 505 -9.63 -2.22 -13.55
CA TYR A 505 -10.31 -3.46 -13.16
C TYR A 505 -11.33 -3.92 -14.21
N LYS A 506 -12.20 -3.01 -14.69
CA LYS A 506 -13.17 -3.21 -15.76
C LYS A 506 -13.40 -1.91 -16.53
N ASN A 507 -13.79 -1.98 -17.81
CA ASN A 507 -14.13 -0.79 -18.60
C ASN A 507 -15.52 -0.22 -18.26
N LEU A 508 -16.40 -1.02 -17.67
CA LEU A 508 -17.72 -0.63 -17.17
C LEU A 508 -18.01 -1.41 -15.89
N TYR A 509 -18.28 -0.72 -14.79
CA TYR A 509 -18.65 -1.35 -13.52
C TYR A 509 -19.45 -0.40 -12.65
N VAL A 510 -20.10 -0.94 -11.62
CA VAL A 510 -20.72 -0.15 -10.56
C VAL A 510 -19.71 -0.07 -9.40
N LYS A 511 -19.37 1.13 -8.99
CA LYS A 511 -18.55 1.40 -7.82
C LYS A 511 -19.46 1.79 -6.67
N SER A 512 -19.56 0.90 -5.67
CA SER A 512 -20.31 1.15 -4.43
C SER A 512 -19.36 1.71 -3.38
N ASN A 513 -19.73 2.81 -2.75
CA ASN A 513 -19.02 3.38 -1.62
C ASN A 513 -20.02 4.01 -0.63
N LEU A 514 -19.53 4.64 0.45
CA LEU A 514 -20.39 5.29 1.45
C LEU A 514 -21.27 6.42 0.88
N SER A 515 -20.93 6.95 -0.29
CA SER A 515 -21.70 8.01 -0.99
C SER A 515 -22.75 7.44 -1.94
N GLY A 516 -22.81 6.12 -2.15
CA GLY A 516 -23.78 5.43 -3.02
C GLY A 516 -23.13 4.63 -4.15
N ASP A 517 -23.96 4.23 -5.11
CA ASP A 517 -23.57 3.43 -6.28
C ASP A 517 -23.33 4.32 -7.49
N PHE A 518 -22.18 4.17 -8.11
CA PHE A 518 -21.76 4.96 -9.27
C PHE A 518 -21.45 4.07 -10.46
N ILE A 519 -22.06 4.34 -11.60
CA ILE A 519 -21.70 3.67 -12.85
C ILE A 519 -20.41 4.34 -13.36
N VAL A 520 -19.32 3.59 -13.36
CA VAL A 520 -18.02 4.04 -13.89
C VAL A 520 -17.83 3.45 -15.28
N LEU A 521 -17.60 4.32 -16.24
CA LEU A 521 -17.33 3.98 -17.63
C LEU A 521 -15.98 4.57 -18.05
N ASN A 522 -15.13 3.74 -18.66
CA ASN A 522 -13.83 4.18 -19.17
C ASN A 522 -13.99 5.23 -20.27
N ARG A 523 -13.75 6.50 -19.94
CA ARG A 523 -13.91 7.62 -20.87
C ARG A 523 -12.93 7.56 -22.05
N HIS A 524 -11.71 7.06 -21.82
CA HIS A 524 -10.72 6.91 -22.88
C HIS A 524 -11.22 5.92 -23.94
N LEU A 525 -11.80 4.80 -23.52
CA LEU A 525 -12.41 3.84 -24.42
C LEU A 525 -13.57 4.46 -25.23
N VAL A 526 -14.49 5.16 -24.54
CA VAL A 526 -15.63 5.83 -25.20
C VAL A 526 -15.16 6.83 -26.25
N ASN A 527 -14.16 7.65 -25.91
CA ASN A 527 -13.60 8.64 -26.83
C ASN A 527 -12.90 7.97 -28.02
N ALA A 528 -12.17 6.88 -27.79
CA ALA A 528 -11.55 6.13 -28.88
C ALA A 528 -12.56 5.48 -29.82
N LEU A 529 -13.64 4.92 -29.28
CA LEU A 529 -14.75 4.34 -30.08
C LEU A 529 -15.50 5.45 -30.85
N LYS A 530 -15.77 6.59 -30.22
CA LYS A 530 -16.38 7.76 -30.91
C LYS A 530 -15.50 8.29 -32.04
N GLY A 531 -14.22 8.44 -31.82
CA GLY A 531 -13.26 8.93 -32.81
C GLY A 531 -13.16 8.02 -34.05
N ARG A 532 -13.56 6.75 -33.93
CA ARG A 532 -13.58 5.76 -35.03
C ARG A 532 -15.00 5.50 -35.57
N GLY A 533 -16.03 6.19 -35.08
CA GLY A 533 -17.42 5.98 -35.48
C GLY A 533 -18.01 4.64 -35.00
N LEU A 534 -17.38 3.97 -34.05
CA LEU A 534 -17.81 2.68 -33.50
C LEU A 534 -18.73 2.80 -32.29
N TRP A 535 -18.91 4.00 -31.72
CA TRP A 535 -19.80 4.22 -30.58
C TRP A 535 -21.25 4.34 -31.03
N ASN A 536 -21.95 3.22 -31.06
CA ASN A 536 -23.36 3.12 -31.41
C ASN A 536 -24.11 2.27 -30.37
N GLU A 537 -25.44 2.20 -30.51
CA GLU A 537 -26.32 1.49 -29.55
C GLU A 537 -25.99 0.00 -29.45
N ASP A 538 -25.62 -0.66 -30.56
CA ASP A 538 -25.27 -2.08 -30.57
C ASP A 538 -23.99 -2.37 -29.78
N VAL A 539 -22.93 -1.63 -30.04
CA VAL A 539 -21.65 -1.75 -29.29
C VAL A 539 -21.86 -1.40 -27.81
N MET A 540 -22.64 -0.36 -27.50
CA MET A 540 -22.95 0.01 -26.12
C MET A 540 -23.72 -1.10 -25.40
N ASN A 541 -24.68 -1.73 -26.04
CA ASN A 541 -25.47 -2.84 -25.47
C ASN A 541 -24.61 -4.10 -25.28
N LYS A 542 -23.69 -4.40 -26.22
CA LYS A 542 -22.72 -5.49 -26.07
C LYS A 542 -21.77 -5.21 -24.92
N LEU A 543 -21.25 -3.99 -24.78
CA LEU A 543 -20.38 -3.60 -23.69
C LEU A 543 -21.06 -3.74 -22.31
N LYS A 544 -22.33 -3.36 -22.20
CA LYS A 544 -23.14 -3.58 -20.98
C LYS A 544 -23.35 -5.07 -20.69
N TYR A 545 -23.67 -5.86 -21.72
CA TYR A 545 -23.92 -7.30 -21.58
C TYR A 545 -22.68 -8.07 -21.13
N LEU A 546 -21.49 -7.63 -21.59
CA LEU A 546 -20.19 -8.22 -21.29
C LEU A 546 -19.46 -7.55 -20.10
N ASP A 547 -20.16 -6.75 -19.29
CA ASP A 547 -19.60 -6.06 -18.12
C ASP A 547 -18.32 -5.27 -18.42
N GLY A 548 -18.25 -4.64 -19.59
CA GLY A 548 -17.10 -3.85 -20.03
C GLY A 548 -15.99 -4.65 -20.71
N ASP A 549 -16.14 -5.96 -20.88
CA ASP A 549 -15.21 -6.78 -21.65
C ASP A 549 -15.35 -6.52 -23.15
N LEU A 550 -14.20 -6.39 -23.83
CA LEU A 550 -14.14 -6.11 -25.27
C LEU A 550 -13.87 -7.34 -26.15
N HIS A 551 -13.46 -8.46 -25.57
CA HIS A 551 -12.97 -9.62 -26.32
C HIS A 551 -13.95 -10.13 -27.35
N ASP A 552 -15.22 -10.28 -26.95
CA ASP A 552 -16.28 -10.84 -27.77
C ASP A 552 -17.05 -9.79 -28.60
N ILE A 553 -16.60 -8.53 -28.63
CA ILE A 553 -17.21 -7.49 -29.46
C ILE A 553 -16.47 -7.44 -30.81
N ALA A 554 -17.05 -8.06 -31.82
CA ALA A 554 -16.40 -8.24 -33.13
C ALA A 554 -16.08 -6.91 -33.84
N GLU A 555 -16.88 -5.88 -33.62
CA GLU A 555 -16.76 -4.55 -34.23
C GLU A 555 -15.58 -3.76 -33.68
N VAL A 556 -15.07 -4.10 -32.49
CA VAL A 556 -13.95 -3.42 -31.87
C VAL A 556 -12.63 -3.99 -32.41
N PRO A 557 -11.76 -3.16 -33.00
CA PRO A 557 -10.45 -3.60 -33.51
C PRO A 557 -9.55 -4.17 -32.42
N ASN A 558 -8.70 -5.14 -32.78
CA ASN A 558 -7.80 -5.81 -31.83
C ASN A 558 -6.84 -4.84 -31.12
N GLU A 559 -6.39 -3.79 -31.77
CA GLU A 559 -5.54 -2.77 -31.15
C GLU A 559 -6.24 -2.05 -29.97
N LEU A 560 -7.56 -1.78 -30.10
CA LEU A 560 -8.33 -1.20 -29.00
C LEU A 560 -8.59 -2.24 -27.92
N LYS A 561 -8.81 -3.51 -28.25
CA LYS A 561 -8.94 -4.59 -27.26
C LYS A 561 -7.68 -4.73 -26.43
N GLN A 562 -6.51 -4.64 -27.04
CA GLN A 562 -5.22 -4.66 -26.33
C GLN A 562 -5.00 -3.41 -25.48
N LEU A 563 -5.28 -2.23 -26.02
CA LEU A 563 -5.08 -0.96 -25.30
C LEU A 563 -5.98 -0.85 -24.07
N TYR A 564 -7.24 -1.31 -24.19
CA TYR A 564 -8.24 -1.26 -23.13
C TYR A 564 -8.45 -2.61 -22.45
N ALA A 565 -7.45 -3.49 -22.49
CA ALA A 565 -7.41 -4.72 -21.71
C ALA A 565 -7.55 -4.41 -20.22
N THR A 566 -8.28 -5.27 -19.50
CA THR A 566 -8.54 -5.12 -18.07
C THR A 566 -7.46 -5.82 -17.23
N ALA A 567 -7.48 -5.60 -15.92
CA ALA A 567 -6.48 -6.16 -15.00
C ALA A 567 -6.34 -7.69 -15.10
N PHE A 568 -7.43 -8.40 -15.39
CA PHE A 568 -7.44 -9.87 -15.51
C PHE A 568 -6.96 -10.39 -16.87
N ASP A 569 -6.84 -9.50 -17.86
CA ASP A 569 -6.30 -9.81 -19.19
C ASP A 569 -4.78 -9.62 -19.26
N VAL A 570 -4.22 -8.84 -18.31
CA VAL A 570 -2.78 -8.56 -18.22
C VAL A 570 -2.07 -9.75 -17.60
N ASP A 571 -0.97 -10.20 -18.23
CA ASP A 571 -0.13 -11.23 -17.62
C ASP A 571 0.49 -10.69 -16.31
N PRO A 572 0.23 -11.35 -15.16
CA PRO A 572 0.79 -10.92 -13.88
C PRO A 572 2.33 -10.83 -13.87
N MET A 573 3.02 -11.53 -14.75
CA MET A 573 4.48 -11.43 -14.88
C MET A 573 4.93 -10.06 -15.39
N LEU A 574 4.16 -9.43 -16.28
CA LEU A 574 4.43 -8.05 -16.72
C LEU A 574 4.15 -7.04 -15.59
N MET A 575 3.14 -7.28 -14.75
CA MET A 575 2.90 -6.45 -13.55
C MET A 575 4.08 -6.53 -12.57
N ILE A 576 4.61 -7.73 -12.33
CA ILE A 576 5.78 -7.95 -11.47
C ILE A 576 7.02 -7.31 -12.07
N ALA A 577 7.25 -7.44 -13.38
CA ALA A 577 8.35 -6.79 -14.08
C ALA A 577 8.28 -5.26 -13.96
N ALA A 578 7.10 -4.67 -14.19
CA ALA A 578 6.86 -3.23 -14.01
C ALA A 578 7.10 -2.80 -12.55
N ALA A 579 6.62 -3.58 -11.57
CA ALA A 579 6.85 -3.33 -10.16
C ALA A 579 8.34 -3.38 -9.79
N ALA A 580 9.09 -4.33 -10.33
CA ALA A 580 10.54 -4.45 -10.13
C ALA A 580 11.29 -3.22 -10.68
N ARG A 581 10.90 -2.74 -11.89
CA ARG A 581 11.45 -1.52 -12.48
C ARG A 581 11.23 -0.29 -11.61
N ARG A 582 10.04 -0.13 -11.01
CA ARG A 582 9.77 0.95 -10.06
C ARG A 582 10.53 0.75 -8.74
N GLN A 583 10.54 -0.48 -8.19
CA GLN A 583 11.10 -0.76 -6.86
C GLN A 583 12.59 -0.41 -6.75
N LYS A 584 13.38 -0.49 -7.81
CA LYS A 584 14.80 -0.13 -7.73
C LYS A 584 15.03 1.34 -7.37
N TRP A 585 14.08 2.24 -7.70
CA TRP A 585 14.15 3.68 -7.44
C TRP A 585 13.54 4.08 -6.09
N ILE A 586 12.69 3.23 -5.50
CA ILE A 586 11.91 3.52 -4.30
C ILE A 586 12.68 3.10 -3.05
N ASP A 587 12.84 4.03 -2.10
CA ASP A 587 13.50 3.78 -0.82
C ASP A 587 12.61 3.03 0.18
N GLN A 588 11.30 3.23 0.20
CA GLN A 588 10.33 2.38 0.90
C GLN A 588 9.78 1.29 -0.03
N SER A 589 8.46 1.16 -0.16
CA SER A 589 7.85 0.14 -1.00
C SER A 589 6.67 0.67 -1.82
N GLN A 590 5.90 -0.24 -2.39
CA GLN A 590 4.74 0.03 -3.22
C GLN A 590 3.66 -1.02 -2.95
N SER A 591 2.40 -0.60 -2.92
CA SER A 591 1.24 -1.49 -2.78
C SER A 591 0.99 -2.21 -4.11
N VAL A 592 1.55 -3.41 -4.27
CA VAL A 592 1.46 -4.17 -5.52
C VAL A 592 0.32 -5.17 -5.44
N ASN A 593 -0.80 -4.84 -6.08
CA ASN A 593 -1.88 -5.80 -6.30
C ASN A 593 -1.52 -6.77 -7.43
N LEU A 594 -1.83 -8.04 -7.23
CA LEU A 594 -1.66 -9.10 -8.21
C LEU A 594 -3.03 -9.60 -8.65
N PHE A 595 -3.20 -9.84 -9.95
CA PHE A 595 -4.46 -10.27 -10.54
C PHE A 595 -4.30 -11.63 -11.18
N LEU A 596 -5.23 -12.54 -10.90
CA LEU A 596 -5.22 -13.90 -11.42
C LEU A 596 -6.64 -14.31 -11.83
N ALA A 597 -6.93 -14.29 -13.13
CA ALA A 597 -8.26 -14.59 -13.66
C ALA A 597 -8.74 -16.02 -13.31
N LYS A 598 -7.83 -16.99 -13.42
CA LYS A 598 -8.09 -18.40 -13.07
C LYS A 598 -7.10 -18.84 -12.00
N PRO A 599 -7.62 -19.29 -10.85
CA PRO A 599 -6.77 -19.79 -9.76
C PRO A 599 -5.99 -21.03 -10.22
N ASP A 600 -4.65 -20.91 -10.20
CA ASP A 600 -3.71 -22.00 -10.42
C ASP A 600 -2.57 -21.87 -9.41
N MET A 601 -2.44 -22.85 -8.53
CA MET A 601 -1.45 -22.86 -7.46
C MET A 601 0.00 -22.81 -7.99
N LYS A 602 0.27 -23.40 -9.16
CA LYS A 602 1.61 -23.35 -9.79
C LYS A 602 1.92 -21.93 -10.26
N ARG A 603 0.95 -21.30 -10.94
CA ARG A 603 1.08 -19.92 -11.41
C ARG A 603 1.20 -18.95 -10.24
N LEU A 604 0.42 -19.14 -9.20
CA LEU A 604 0.49 -18.34 -7.97
C LEU A 604 1.88 -18.44 -7.31
N SER A 605 2.40 -19.68 -7.14
CA SER A 605 3.75 -19.89 -6.64
C SER A 605 4.81 -19.23 -7.52
N HIS A 606 4.67 -19.31 -8.85
CA HIS A 606 5.58 -18.68 -9.79
C HIS A 606 5.59 -17.16 -9.65
N MET A 607 4.41 -16.52 -9.51
CA MET A 607 4.26 -15.07 -9.34
C MET A 607 5.00 -14.57 -8.09
N TYR A 608 4.78 -15.17 -6.93
CA TYR A 608 5.44 -14.72 -5.69
C TYR A 608 6.94 -14.99 -5.67
N ARG A 609 7.39 -16.12 -6.27
CA ARG A 609 8.82 -16.40 -6.46
C ARG A 609 9.47 -15.38 -7.40
N ALA A 610 8.80 -15.02 -8.49
CA ALA A 610 9.27 -13.98 -9.40
C ALA A 610 9.35 -12.62 -8.70
N ALA A 611 8.34 -12.24 -7.89
CA ALA A 611 8.36 -11.03 -7.09
C ALA A 611 9.57 -10.99 -6.14
N TRP A 612 9.85 -12.09 -5.43
CA TRP A 612 11.02 -12.21 -4.57
C TRP A 612 12.34 -12.11 -5.36
N ARG A 613 12.48 -12.87 -6.47
CA ARG A 613 13.69 -12.85 -7.30
C ARG A 613 13.98 -11.49 -7.94
N SER A 614 12.92 -10.75 -8.27
CA SER A 614 13.03 -9.39 -8.82
C SER A 614 13.32 -8.31 -7.75
N GLY A 615 13.50 -8.70 -6.49
CA GLY A 615 13.85 -7.77 -5.40
C GLY A 615 12.71 -6.86 -4.95
N LEU A 616 11.45 -7.26 -5.14
CA LEU A 616 10.31 -6.57 -4.54
C LEU A 616 10.40 -6.67 -3.01
N LYS A 617 10.00 -5.62 -2.32
CA LYS A 617 9.95 -5.56 -0.86
C LYS A 617 8.65 -6.14 -0.32
N THR A 618 7.53 -5.82 -0.96
CA THR A 618 6.19 -6.21 -0.50
C THR A 618 5.30 -6.57 -1.68
N THR A 619 4.27 -7.37 -1.40
CA THR A 619 3.08 -7.54 -2.24
C THR A 619 1.84 -7.19 -1.42
N TYR A 620 0.71 -6.95 -2.09
CA TYR A 620 -0.54 -6.56 -1.46
C TYR A 620 -1.63 -7.59 -1.78
N TYR A 621 -2.83 -7.18 -2.18
CA TYR A 621 -3.91 -8.12 -2.47
C TYR A 621 -3.61 -9.02 -3.68
N LEU A 622 -4.00 -10.29 -3.56
CA LEU A 622 -4.28 -11.14 -4.70
C LEU A 622 -5.77 -10.99 -5.04
N ARG A 623 -6.05 -10.56 -6.26
CA ARG A 623 -7.41 -10.44 -6.78
C ARG A 623 -7.68 -11.57 -7.76
N THR A 624 -8.77 -12.29 -7.56
CA THR A 624 -9.22 -13.39 -8.44
C THR A 624 -10.62 -13.08 -8.95
N LEU A 625 -10.94 -13.55 -10.16
CA LEU A 625 -12.32 -13.53 -10.61
C LEU A 625 -13.09 -14.54 -9.75
N GLY A 626 -14.03 -14.04 -8.94
CA GLY A 626 -14.95 -14.90 -8.21
C GLY A 626 -15.79 -15.74 -9.19
N ALA A 627 -16.22 -16.92 -8.76
CA ALA A 627 -17.13 -17.79 -9.52
C ALA A 627 -18.57 -17.20 -9.61
N SER A 628 -18.73 -15.88 -9.68
CA SER A 628 -20.02 -15.24 -9.85
C SER A 628 -20.49 -15.41 -11.30
N ASN A 629 -21.14 -16.51 -11.56
CA ASN A 629 -22.18 -16.54 -12.58
C ASN A 629 -23.34 -15.67 -12.07
N ILE A 630 -23.17 -14.34 -12.07
CA ILE A 630 -24.32 -13.44 -11.96
C ILE A 630 -25.18 -13.74 -13.17
N GLU A 631 -26.39 -14.16 -12.90
CA GLU A 631 -27.38 -14.61 -13.89
C GLU A 631 -27.48 -13.61 -15.05
N LYS A 632 -26.83 -13.91 -16.16
CA LYS A 632 -27.02 -13.24 -17.45
C LYS A 632 -28.44 -13.43 -17.99
N ALA A 633 -29.29 -14.17 -17.27
CA ALA A 633 -30.68 -14.49 -17.61
C ALA A 633 -31.59 -13.25 -17.69
N THR A 634 -31.34 -12.20 -16.93
CA THR A 634 -32.26 -11.05 -16.84
C THR A 634 -32.27 -10.17 -18.10
N ILE A 635 -31.18 -10.13 -18.85
CA ILE A 635 -31.13 -9.31 -20.10
C ILE A 635 -31.71 -10.04 -21.31
N ALA A 636 -31.60 -11.36 -21.38
CA ALA A 636 -32.19 -12.17 -22.44
C ALA A 636 -33.73 -12.15 -22.37
N VAL A 637 -34.30 -12.06 -21.16
CA VAL A 637 -35.77 -12.05 -20.94
C VAL A 637 -36.40 -10.71 -21.34
N LYS A 638 -35.72 -9.58 -21.24
CA LYS A 638 -36.25 -8.28 -21.72
C LYS A 638 -36.46 -8.20 -23.24
N LYS A 639 -35.86 -9.08 -24.03
CA LYS A 639 -36.12 -9.19 -25.48
C LYS A 639 -37.44 -9.90 -25.82
N GLN A 640 -38.13 -10.52 -24.84
CA GLN A 640 -39.38 -11.24 -25.05
C GLN A 640 -40.60 -10.61 -24.36
N GLY A 641 -40.52 -9.38 -23.87
CA GLY A 641 -41.71 -8.63 -23.44
C GLY A 641 -42.41 -9.09 -22.15
N VAL A 642 -41.68 -9.75 -21.22
CA VAL A 642 -42.24 -10.13 -19.92
C VAL A 642 -41.62 -9.24 -18.85
N GLU A 643 -42.43 -8.38 -18.21
CA GLU A 643 -42.05 -7.62 -17.01
C GLU A 643 -42.02 -8.59 -15.80
N LEU A 644 -40.85 -8.70 -15.17
CA LEU A 644 -40.70 -9.37 -13.88
C LEU A 644 -40.70 -8.31 -12.77
N PRO A 645 -41.33 -8.58 -11.60
CA PRO A 645 -41.35 -7.62 -10.50
C PRO A 645 -39.94 -7.35 -9.94
N GLU A 646 -39.67 -6.10 -9.67
CA GLU A 646 -38.45 -5.67 -8.97
C GLU A 646 -38.38 -6.34 -7.59
N LYS A 647 -37.28 -7.04 -7.31
CA LYS A 647 -36.99 -7.57 -5.99
C LYS A 647 -36.36 -6.42 -5.15
N GLU A 648 -37.10 -5.96 -4.16
CA GLU A 648 -36.52 -5.12 -3.10
C GLU A 648 -35.57 -5.98 -2.26
N HIS A 649 -34.30 -5.62 -2.24
CA HIS A 649 -33.29 -6.26 -1.39
C HIS A 649 -33.41 -5.80 0.05
N THR A 650 -33.40 -6.75 0.98
CA THR A 650 -33.43 -6.47 2.42
C THR A 650 -32.10 -5.86 2.91
N ALA A 651 -32.13 -5.21 4.09
CA ALA A 651 -30.92 -4.65 4.70
C ALA A 651 -29.84 -5.72 4.97
N GLU A 652 -30.24 -6.98 5.19
CA GLU A 652 -29.33 -8.13 5.37
C GLU A 652 -28.67 -8.56 4.05
N GLU A 653 -29.40 -8.53 2.93
CA GLU A 653 -28.84 -8.81 1.61
C GLU A 653 -27.87 -7.69 1.16
N ARG A 654 -28.13 -6.44 1.53
CA ARG A 654 -27.20 -5.32 1.31
C ARG A 654 -25.94 -5.43 2.17
N LEU A 655 -26.07 -5.94 3.39
CA LEU A 655 -24.93 -6.20 4.28
C LEU A 655 -24.10 -7.39 3.79
N ALA A 656 -24.75 -8.45 3.31
CA ALA A 656 -24.11 -9.60 2.66
C ALA A 656 -23.38 -9.18 1.38
N CYS A 657 -23.99 -8.28 0.58
CA CYS A 657 -23.35 -7.69 -0.60
C CYS A 657 -22.15 -6.81 -0.25
N SER A 658 -22.17 -6.10 0.88
CA SER A 658 -21.02 -5.34 1.41
C SER A 658 -19.87 -6.25 1.87
N ILE A 659 -20.20 -7.42 2.45
CA ILE A 659 -19.22 -8.46 2.82
C ILE A 659 -18.71 -9.16 1.54
N GLU A 660 -19.53 -9.32 0.55
CA GLU A 660 -19.20 -9.90 -0.75
C GLU A 660 -18.40 -8.92 -1.63
N ALA A 661 -18.60 -7.62 -1.47
CA ALA A 661 -17.77 -6.55 -2.04
C ALA A 661 -16.34 -6.57 -1.45
N MET A 662 -16.20 -6.80 -0.14
CA MET A 662 -14.91 -7.10 0.48
C MET A 662 -14.28 -8.40 -0.03
N ARG A 663 -15.09 -9.43 -0.32
CA ARG A 663 -14.65 -10.68 -0.95
C ARG A 663 -14.25 -10.50 -2.42
N ASN A 664 -14.90 -9.61 -3.13
CA ASN A 664 -14.67 -9.34 -4.56
C ASN A 664 -13.59 -8.28 -4.81
N GLY A 665 -12.85 -7.87 -3.78
CA GLY A 665 -11.68 -7.03 -3.93
C GLY A 665 -11.97 -5.53 -3.94
N GLU A 666 -12.98 -5.06 -3.24
CA GLU A 666 -13.11 -3.64 -2.95
C GLU A 666 -12.05 -3.23 -1.93
N GLU A 667 -11.38 -2.09 -2.21
CA GLU A 667 -10.19 -1.66 -1.50
C GLU A 667 -10.49 -1.22 -0.07
N CYS A 668 -9.56 -1.53 0.84
CA CYS A 668 -9.60 -1.00 2.20
C CYS A 668 -9.47 0.53 2.17
N GLU A 669 -10.55 1.23 2.48
CA GLU A 669 -10.60 2.70 2.52
C GLU A 669 -9.79 3.33 3.68
N ALA A 670 -9.18 2.51 4.54
CA ALA A 670 -8.58 2.95 5.79
C ALA A 670 -7.23 3.66 5.65
N CYS A 671 -6.51 3.42 4.55
CA CYS A 671 -5.14 3.92 4.37
C CYS A 671 -4.99 5.02 3.30
N GLN A 672 -6.05 5.67 2.93
CA GLN A 672 -5.95 6.69 1.88
C GLN A 672 -6.22 8.09 2.36
#